data_66078409e09b1d1adb1acc99733ee71c
#
_entry.id   66078409e09b1d1adb1acc99733ee71c
#
_cell.length_a   1.000
_cell.length_b   1.000
_cell.length_c   1.000
_cell.angle_alpha   90.00
_cell.angle_beta   90.00
_cell.angle_gamma   90.00
#
_symmetry.space_group_name_H-M   'P 1'
#
loop_
_entity.id
_entity.type
_entity.pdbx_description
1 polymer ?
#
loop_
_entity_poly.entity_id
_entity_poly.type
_entity_poly.pdbx_seq_one_letter_code
_entity_poly.pdbx_strand_id
1 'polypeptide(L)'
;MKDRITTLKDNNKGKNLKNLRTVVRSNKLIEALSLPIVMNVNPRSIYNKVNEFHNFVIEELVDIVAMSESWERIEQPLGSIIKLPNHTVISNPHQRRGIGGRPALIINNEKYNIKNLTQSFVEVPWGVEATWALVSPKQQTSNSKIKRIAVCSLYSKPDSRKKSLLLDHISHAFNLISTKYGDGLHFIIAGDTNDLKLDNILNLSHNMKQLVMDVTRLNPPAMLDPIISTLGDYYQRPVCLPPLDPDPGTDGRPSDHLIVIMKPIKNLNSTTSRSYRNIKVRPLTKSGMVKFREWIENKDWAEVIKEESVDKKAETLQNIVLNKLDEVCPERNIKIASDDEPWFSEKLKKLQRKKARLFRKNRNSEQYKKMKKKYEIEITKAKKDFKIRTIDDALKAKSAQWYSKLKKITKYDRNKSENVEVDEISHLPQESQAEAIADSFSAISNEYEKINKDEIVIPPFNQSSIPQFKPHKVMKYLRNIKTNKSTAPGDIPPRIIKEFAFYLSIPLSNIINAGLRVGHWPKIYKRETITPIPKQFPPETRDMLRPIANLCNFNKVMEKIISEMIVSDMTPKLDPGQYGNQENKSIQHYLVRFINRILTSLDKNSKGEVNAALCLFIDWKQAYSRQCHTLGVKSFLKNGVRPSLIPILISYFEDREMKVKWKGVLSESRKLPGGGAMGASLGNWEYLSQSNDSADCVPEEDRFKFVDDLSTLEIINLMTIGLSSLLVKNHVPNDIPSHGQFISNENLKSQEYLNKINSWTEKMKMQISEKKTKAMIFNFTDNYQFSTRLNLKGTNIEIVDKMKILGTIINNQLSWDDNCNEIIKKVNSRMQLIRSLQSFGASAKEMVHFWQIFCRSVLEQSCVVWGSSLTQENIENLERTQKSFAKLVLREKYNNYNDALKILNLDTLENRRKELTKRFAMNGIMSNTLNDLFPRNDPKHKMERRKKEKFKVNFANTERLKNASVITMQNLLNQENND
;
A
#
# COMPACT_ATOMS: atom_id res chain seq x y z
N MET A 1 -27.04 -23.80 -15.64
CA MET A 1 -25.66 -24.32 -15.56
C MET A 1 -25.56 -25.82 -15.85
N LYS A 2 -26.56 -26.63 -15.51
CA LYS A 2 -26.62 -28.04 -15.92
C LYS A 2 -26.83 -28.22 -17.42
N ASP A 3 -27.68 -27.38 -18.05
CA ASP A 3 -28.03 -27.49 -19.47
C ASP A 3 -26.92 -27.05 -20.44
N ARG A 4 -25.91 -26.25 -20.00
CA ARG A 4 -24.73 -25.94 -20.82
C ARG A 4 -23.65 -27.03 -20.83
N ILE A 5 -23.74 -28.00 -19.92
CA ILE A 5 -22.79 -29.13 -19.85
C ILE A 5 -23.27 -30.27 -20.77
N THR A 6 -24.57 -30.37 -21.03
CA THR A 6 -25.15 -31.40 -21.90
C THR A 6 -24.91 -31.10 -23.38
N THR A 7 -24.96 -29.83 -23.79
CA THR A 7 -24.73 -29.41 -25.18
C THR A 7 -23.27 -29.50 -25.64
N LEU A 8 -22.33 -29.53 -24.72
CA LEU A 8 -20.89 -29.72 -25.04
C LEU A 8 -20.45 -31.19 -25.13
N LYS A 9 -21.33 -32.16 -24.76
CA LYS A 9 -21.03 -33.58 -24.85
C LYS A 9 -21.23 -34.19 -26.22
N ASP A 10 -22.06 -33.58 -27.07
CA ASP A 10 -22.46 -34.19 -28.35
C ASP A 10 -21.60 -33.76 -29.55
N ASN A 11 -20.72 -32.77 -29.45
CA ASN A 11 -19.95 -32.24 -30.57
C ASN A 11 -18.43 -32.50 -30.60
N ASN A 12 -17.89 -33.40 -29.74
CA ASN A 12 -16.49 -33.77 -29.86
C ASN A 12 -16.21 -35.24 -29.49
N LYS A 13 -16.43 -36.11 -30.46
CA LYS A 13 -15.76 -37.43 -30.47
C LYS A 13 -14.29 -37.25 -30.79
N GLY A 14 -13.46 -37.41 -29.75
CA GLY A 14 -12.03 -37.71 -29.85
C GLY A 14 -11.09 -36.55 -30.05
N LYS A 15 -10.83 -35.76 -29.04
CA LYS A 15 -9.48 -35.24 -28.71
C LYS A 15 -9.56 -34.42 -27.39
N ASN A 16 -8.84 -34.93 -26.37
CA ASN A 16 -8.39 -34.21 -25.17
C ASN A 16 -9.42 -33.67 -24.16
N LEU A 17 -10.20 -34.56 -23.57
CA LEU A 17 -10.87 -34.34 -22.27
C LEU A 17 -9.89 -34.01 -21.11
N LYS A 18 -8.57 -34.19 -21.30
CA LYS A 18 -7.56 -33.81 -20.29
C LYS A 18 -7.32 -32.30 -20.18
N ASN A 19 -7.53 -31.53 -21.24
CA ASN A 19 -7.23 -30.09 -21.27
C ASN A 19 -8.41 -29.21 -20.81
N LEU A 20 -9.63 -29.73 -20.85
CA LEU A 20 -10.84 -29.00 -20.35
C LEU A 20 -10.99 -29.07 -18.82
N ARG A 21 -10.23 -29.97 -18.16
CA ARG A 21 -10.16 -30.05 -16.69
C ARG A 21 -9.20 -29.05 -16.05
N THR A 22 -8.48 -28.26 -16.82
CA THR A 22 -7.46 -27.32 -16.35
C THR A 22 -7.95 -25.87 -16.21
N VAL A 23 -9.23 -25.63 -16.52
CA VAL A 23 -9.79 -24.28 -16.40
C VAL A 23 -10.38 -24.09 -15.01
N VAL A 24 -9.73 -23.22 -14.28
CA VAL A 24 -10.16 -22.53 -13.05
C VAL A 24 -10.32 -23.45 -11.82
N ARG A 25 -9.21 -23.67 -11.15
CA ARG A 25 -9.21 -24.06 -9.76
C ARG A 25 -8.20 -23.22 -8.99
N SER A 26 -8.70 -22.21 -8.30
CA SER A 26 -7.87 -21.41 -7.38
C SER A 26 -7.41 -22.29 -6.21
N ASN A 27 -6.15 -22.15 -5.80
CA ASN A 27 -5.60 -22.82 -4.60
C ASN A 27 -6.45 -22.57 -3.32
N LYS A 28 -7.26 -21.52 -3.31
CA LYS A 28 -8.21 -21.19 -2.24
C LYS A 28 -9.25 -22.28 -2.00
N LEU A 29 -9.65 -23.02 -3.02
CA LEU A 29 -10.75 -23.98 -2.94
C LEU A 29 -10.34 -25.33 -2.35
N ILE A 30 -9.09 -25.76 -2.54
CA ILE A 30 -8.58 -27.01 -1.94
C ILE A 30 -8.36 -26.82 -0.43
N GLU A 31 -7.94 -25.63 -0.02
CA GLU A 31 -7.73 -25.30 1.39
C GLU A 31 -9.07 -25.17 2.15
N ALA A 32 -10.15 -24.77 1.47
CA ALA A 32 -11.49 -24.64 2.05
C ALA A 32 -12.10 -25.99 2.48
N LEU A 33 -11.72 -27.12 1.90
CA LEU A 33 -12.24 -28.44 2.26
C LEU A 33 -11.80 -28.91 3.66
N SER A 34 -10.72 -28.39 4.20
CA SER A 34 -10.19 -28.70 5.53
C SER A 34 -10.60 -27.66 6.60
N LEU A 35 -11.35 -26.63 6.23
CA LEU A 35 -11.76 -25.57 7.14
C LEU A 35 -13.02 -25.95 7.94
N PRO A 36 -13.10 -25.54 9.24
CA PRO A 36 -14.25 -25.84 10.09
C PRO A 36 -15.50 -25.05 9.71
N ILE A 37 -16.66 -25.65 9.89
CA ILE A 37 -17.93 -24.94 10.02
C ILE A 37 -17.96 -24.37 11.43
N VAL A 38 -18.08 -23.04 11.55
CA VAL A 38 -17.99 -22.33 12.83
C VAL A 38 -19.34 -21.74 13.20
N MET A 39 -19.77 -21.99 14.45
CA MET A 39 -20.97 -21.42 15.04
C MET A 39 -20.58 -20.46 16.16
N ASN A 40 -21.12 -19.24 16.15
CA ASN A 40 -21.08 -18.31 17.27
C ASN A 40 -22.46 -18.25 17.92
N VAL A 41 -22.55 -18.48 19.24
CA VAL A 41 -23.82 -18.54 19.94
C VAL A 41 -23.71 -17.93 21.34
N ASN A 42 -24.69 -17.08 21.68
CA ASN A 42 -24.93 -16.60 23.04
C ASN A 42 -26.24 -17.23 23.57
N PRO A 43 -26.16 -18.31 24.36
CA PRO A 43 -27.36 -18.99 24.86
C PRO A 43 -28.02 -18.25 26.03
N ARG A 44 -27.37 -17.27 26.69
CA ARG A 44 -27.80 -16.72 28.00
C ARG A 44 -28.20 -17.86 28.97
N SER A 45 -27.24 -18.69 29.33
CA SER A 45 -27.36 -19.99 29.99
C SER A 45 -27.72 -21.15 29.03
N ILE A 46 -26.89 -22.18 29.04
CA ILE A 46 -27.09 -23.36 28.20
C ILE A 46 -27.96 -24.44 28.91
N TYR A 47 -28.10 -24.40 30.25
CA TYR A 47 -28.62 -25.48 31.06
C TYR A 47 -30.04 -25.93 30.73
N ASN A 48 -30.87 -25.07 30.23
CA ASN A 48 -32.24 -25.34 29.79
C ASN A 48 -32.42 -25.33 28.26
N LYS A 49 -31.35 -25.44 27.49
CA LYS A 49 -31.35 -25.37 26.01
C LYS A 49 -30.43 -26.42 25.37
N VAL A 50 -30.02 -27.43 26.12
CA VAL A 50 -29.02 -28.42 25.74
C VAL A 50 -29.47 -29.25 24.53
N ASN A 51 -30.73 -29.71 24.51
CA ASN A 51 -31.22 -30.57 23.43
C ASN A 51 -31.33 -29.80 22.12
N GLU A 52 -31.88 -28.60 22.19
CA GLU A 52 -31.98 -27.75 20.99
C GLU A 52 -30.58 -27.37 20.45
N PHE A 53 -29.68 -27.01 21.34
CA PHE A 53 -28.28 -26.77 20.96
C PHE A 53 -27.62 -27.97 20.29
N HIS A 54 -27.83 -29.20 20.82
CA HIS A 54 -27.33 -30.42 20.20
C HIS A 54 -27.91 -30.63 18.79
N ASN A 55 -29.18 -30.36 18.58
CA ASN A 55 -29.85 -30.48 17.29
C ASN A 55 -29.24 -29.56 16.28
N PHE A 56 -29.06 -28.26 16.61
CA PHE A 56 -28.41 -27.27 15.71
C PHE A 56 -26.98 -27.70 15.33
N VAL A 57 -26.18 -28.18 16.29
CA VAL A 57 -24.80 -28.59 16.00
C VAL A 57 -24.75 -29.77 15.05
N ILE A 58 -25.66 -30.74 15.21
CA ILE A 58 -25.72 -31.94 14.37
C ILE A 58 -26.28 -31.60 12.97
N GLU A 59 -27.39 -30.88 12.89
CA GLU A 59 -28.06 -30.54 11.63
C GLU A 59 -27.20 -29.66 10.72
N GLU A 60 -26.53 -28.67 11.30
CA GLU A 60 -25.68 -27.74 10.56
C GLU A 60 -24.25 -28.27 10.37
N LEU A 61 -23.95 -29.50 10.86
CA LEU A 61 -22.64 -30.15 10.78
C LEU A 61 -21.50 -29.27 11.33
N VAL A 62 -21.76 -28.62 12.46
CA VAL A 62 -20.81 -27.64 13.04
C VAL A 62 -19.56 -28.34 13.56
N ASP A 63 -18.41 -27.83 13.24
CA ASP A 63 -17.12 -28.37 13.68
C ASP A 63 -16.56 -27.62 14.91
N ILE A 64 -16.84 -26.33 15.02
CA ILE A 64 -16.39 -25.49 16.13
C ILE A 64 -17.52 -24.59 16.59
N VAL A 65 -17.84 -24.64 17.87
CA VAL A 65 -18.75 -23.67 18.50
C VAL A 65 -17.96 -22.74 19.39
N ALA A 66 -18.13 -21.44 19.20
CA ALA A 66 -17.76 -20.39 20.13
C ALA A 66 -19.02 -19.98 20.89
N MET A 67 -19.08 -20.29 22.18
CA MET A 67 -20.20 -20.01 23.09
C MET A 67 -19.78 -18.90 24.05
N SER A 68 -20.50 -17.80 24.13
CA SER A 68 -20.09 -16.61 24.90
C SER A 68 -20.65 -16.59 26.33
N GLU A 69 -21.94 -16.76 26.51
CA GLU A 69 -22.60 -16.77 27.82
C GLU A 69 -23.12 -18.16 28.20
N SER A 70 -22.23 -19.11 28.46
CA SER A 70 -22.60 -20.45 28.87
C SER A 70 -23.23 -20.51 30.26
N TRP A 71 -22.86 -19.57 31.14
CA TRP A 71 -23.19 -19.56 32.58
C TRP A 71 -22.77 -20.84 33.32
N GLU A 72 -21.62 -21.38 32.89
CA GLU A 72 -21.11 -22.66 33.48
C GLU A 72 -21.08 -22.62 35.00
N ARG A 73 -21.56 -23.72 35.62
CA ARG A 73 -21.58 -23.90 37.08
C ARG A 73 -20.43 -24.81 37.50
N ILE A 74 -19.81 -24.53 38.62
CA ILE A 74 -18.69 -25.33 39.14
C ILE A 74 -19.17 -26.73 39.48
N GLU A 75 -20.37 -26.81 40.07
CA GLU A 75 -20.99 -28.08 40.49
C GLU A 75 -21.47 -28.92 39.30
N GLN A 76 -21.67 -28.32 38.14
CA GLN A 76 -22.13 -28.99 36.94
C GLN A 76 -21.38 -28.44 35.69
N PRO A 77 -20.13 -28.88 35.46
CA PRO A 77 -19.31 -28.38 34.33
C PRO A 77 -19.96 -28.68 32.98
N LEU A 78 -19.70 -27.83 31.98
CA LEU A 78 -20.23 -27.97 30.62
C LEU A 78 -19.94 -29.33 29.99
N GLY A 79 -18.77 -29.90 30.23
CA GLY A 79 -18.40 -31.21 29.72
C GLY A 79 -19.26 -32.35 30.30
N SER A 80 -19.98 -32.12 31.43
CA SER A 80 -20.91 -33.12 32.01
C SER A 80 -22.29 -33.07 31.35
N ILE A 81 -22.70 -31.92 30.76
CA ILE A 81 -24.03 -31.71 30.18
C ILE A 81 -24.00 -31.72 28.65
N ILE A 82 -22.97 -31.18 28.02
CA ILE A 82 -22.83 -31.20 26.56
C ILE A 82 -22.19 -32.51 26.13
N LYS A 83 -23.05 -33.48 25.74
CA LYS A 83 -22.64 -34.81 25.30
C LYS A 83 -22.76 -34.96 23.78
N LEU A 84 -22.08 -34.12 23.02
CA LEU A 84 -22.01 -34.27 21.59
C LEU A 84 -20.98 -35.36 21.22
N PRO A 85 -21.33 -36.31 20.34
CA PRO A 85 -20.38 -37.33 19.89
C PRO A 85 -19.21 -36.63 19.16
N ASN A 86 -18.01 -37.13 19.43
CA ASN A 86 -16.78 -36.64 18.78
C ASN A 86 -16.48 -35.15 19.00
N HIS A 87 -16.95 -34.54 20.09
CA HIS A 87 -16.62 -33.16 20.43
C HIS A 87 -15.93 -33.05 21.79
N THR A 88 -14.97 -32.12 21.86
CA THR A 88 -14.25 -31.76 23.08
C THR A 88 -14.72 -30.39 23.55
N VAL A 89 -15.11 -30.30 24.84
CA VAL A 89 -15.47 -29.01 25.47
C VAL A 89 -14.25 -28.43 26.17
N ILE A 90 -13.97 -27.17 25.90
CA ILE A 90 -12.94 -26.39 26.56
C ILE A 90 -13.60 -25.15 27.18
N SER A 91 -13.50 -25.05 28.51
CA SER A 91 -14.01 -23.93 29.28
C SER A 91 -13.02 -23.53 30.36
N ASN A 92 -13.21 -22.36 30.97
CA ASN A 92 -12.43 -21.89 32.09
C ASN A 92 -13.34 -21.34 33.20
N PRO A 93 -13.89 -22.20 34.05
CA PRO A 93 -14.88 -21.80 35.06
C PRO A 93 -14.35 -20.92 36.20
N HIS A 94 -13.02 -20.86 36.37
CA HIS A 94 -12.41 -20.20 37.53
C HIS A 94 -12.19 -18.66 37.36
N GLN A 95 -12.53 -18.09 36.24
CA GLN A 95 -12.22 -16.68 35.92
C GLN A 95 -13.08 -15.65 36.64
N ARG A 96 -14.17 -16.02 37.33
CA ARG A 96 -15.09 -15.07 37.97
C ARG A 96 -15.96 -15.66 39.08
N ARG A 97 -16.24 -14.83 40.11
CA ARG A 97 -17.35 -15.07 41.05
C ARG A 97 -18.61 -14.39 40.49
N GLY A 98 -19.75 -15.09 40.44
CA GLY A 98 -21.06 -14.60 40.02
C GLY A 98 -21.64 -15.22 38.74
N ILE A 99 -22.89 -14.88 38.42
CA ILE A 99 -23.70 -15.40 37.32
C ILE A 99 -23.37 -14.59 36.03
N GLY A 100 -23.34 -15.24 34.85
CA GLY A 100 -23.16 -14.66 33.54
C GLY A 100 -21.76 -14.86 32.97
N GLY A 101 -21.63 -14.67 31.66
CA GLY A 101 -20.38 -14.85 30.93
C GLY A 101 -19.94 -16.31 30.82
N ARG A 102 -18.63 -16.55 30.99
CA ARG A 102 -17.95 -17.85 30.90
C ARG A 102 -17.96 -18.43 29.49
N PRO A 103 -17.14 -17.88 28.61
CA PRO A 103 -17.04 -18.36 27.24
C PRO A 103 -16.42 -19.76 27.17
N ALA A 104 -16.93 -20.57 26.25
CA ALA A 104 -16.48 -21.95 26.01
C ALA A 104 -16.25 -22.19 24.51
N LEU A 105 -15.44 -23.20 24.22
CA LEU A 105 -15.22 -23.75 22.88
C LEU A 105 -15.63 -25.21 22.86
N ILE A 106 -16.46 -25.64 21.90
CA ILE A 106 -16.83 -27.04 21.66
C ILE A 106 -16.32 -27.39 20.27
N ILE A 107 -15.42 -28.36 20.16
CA ILE A 107 -14.63 -28.61 18.96
C ILE A 107 -14.70 -30.10 18.56
N ASN A 108 -14.94 -30.35 17.28
CA ASN A 108 -14.98 -31.70 16.71
C ASN A 108 -13.57 -32.34 16.75
N ASN A 109 -13.42 -33.35 17.62
CA ASN A 109 -12.15 -34.05 17.82
C ASN A 109 -11.92 -35.21 16.84
N GLU A 110 -12.88 -35.55 15.99
CA GLU A 110 -12.69 -36.52 14.92
C GLU A 110 -11.97 -35.90 13.74
N LYS A 111 -12.30 -34.64 13.37
CA LYS A 111 -11.72 -33.90 12.24
C LYS A 111 -10.43 -33.14 12.58
N TYR A 112 -10.29 -32.70 13.84
CA TYR A 112 -9.21 -31.81 14.27
C TYR A 112 -8.40 -32.36 15.44
N ASN A 113 -7.08 -32.15 15.41
CA ASN A 113 -6.23 -32.23 16.59
C ASN A 113 -6.41 -30.95 17.39
N ILE A 114 -6.70 -31.08 18.69
CA ILE A 114 -7.06 -29.96 19.55
C ILE A 114 -6.00 -29.77 20.63
N LYS A 115 -5.57 -28.51 20.83
CA LYS A 115 -4.73 -28.13 21.96
C LYS A 115 -5.39 -27.00 22.72
N ASN A 116 -5.73 -27.21 23.97
CA ASN A 116 -6.17 -26.13 24.85
C ASN A 116 -4.99 -25.18 25.09
N LEU A 117 -5.18 -23.90 24.83
CA LEU A 117 -4.18 -22.85 25.04
C LEU A 117 -4.48 -22.02 26.28
N THR A 118 -5.70 -22.05 26.78
CA THR A 118 -6.13 -21.29 27.96
C THR A 118 -5.33 -21.73 29.17
N GLN A 119 -4.70 -20.80 29.86
CA GLN A 119 -3.83 -20.97 31.05
C GLN A 119 -2.58 -21.86 30.87
N SER A 120 -2.61 -22.83 29.95
CA SER A 120 -1.42 -23.64 29.67
C SER A 120 -0.36 -22.91 28.84
N PHE A 121 -0.75 -21.92 28.03
CA PHE A 121 0.12 -21.16 27.16
C PHE A 121 -0.27 -19.66 27.06
N VAL A 122 -1.56 -19.36 27.10
CA VAL A 122 -2.11 -17.99 27.13
C VAL A 122 -2.69 -17.78 28.52
N GLU A 123 -1.99 -17.02 29.35
CA GLU A 123 -2.51 -16.61 30.64
C GLU A 123 -3.66 -15.63 30.45
N VAL A 124 -4.82 -15.93 31.03
CA VAL A 124 -6.01 -15.07 30.96
C VAL A 124 -6.12 -14.29 32.27
N PRO A 125 -5.98 -12.96 32.28
CA PRO A 125 -6.02 -12.15 33.49
C PRO A 125 -7.39 -12.26 34.22
N TRP A 126 -7.38 -12.06 35.51
CA TRP A 126 -8.61 -12.07 36.33
C TRP A 126 -9.60 -11.00 35.84
N GLY A 127 -10.83 -11.44 35.55
CA GLY A 127 -11.89 -10.56 35.04
C GLY A 127 -11.92 -10.41 33.53
N VAL A 128 -10.99 -11.02 32.78
CA VAL A 128 -11.07 -11.19 31.33
C VAL A 128 -11.77 -12.50 31.01
N GLU A 129 -12.74 -12.46 30.12
CA GLU A 129 -13.53 -13.62 29.72
C GLU A 129 -13.16 -14.03 28.28
N ALA A 130 -12.21 -14.95 28.16
CA ALA A 130 -11.73 -15.50 26.89
C ALA A 130 -11.26 -16.93 27.06
N THR A 131 -11.59 -17.79 26.09
CA THR A 131 -11.15 -19.18 26.01
C THR A 131 -10.46 -19.41 24.66
N TRP A 132 -9.25 -19.97 24.69
CA TRP A 132 -8.40 -20.18 23.53
C TRP A 132 -8.09 -21.64 23.26
N ALA A 133 -8.18 -22.03 21.99
CA ALA A 133 -7.74 -23.34 21.51
C ALA A 133 -6.94 -23.22 20.21
N LEU A 134 -6.04 -24.15 19.97
CA LEU A 134 -5.36 -24.33 18.69
C LEU A 134 -5.88 -25.61 18.04
N VAL A 135 -6.42 -25.50 16.84
CA VAL A 135 -6.89 -26.63 16.06
C VAL A 135 -6.03 -26.83 14.81
N SER A 136 -5.82 -28.10 14.46
CA SER A 136 -5.11 -28.49 13.24
C SER A 136 -5.89 -29.61 12.57
N PRO A 137 -6.21 -29.53 11.27
CA PRO A 137 -6.88 -30.62 10.56
C PRO A 137 -6.08 -31.92 10.65
N LYS A 138 -6.74 -33.04 10.94
CA LYS A 138 -6.09 -34.39 10.98
C LYS A 138 -5.65 -34.83 9.57
N GLN A 139 -6.44 -34.50 8.56
CA GLN A 139 -6.11 -34.75 7.16
C GLN A 139 -5.50 -33.48 6.56
N GLN A 140 -4.17 -33.43 6.47
CA GLN A 140 -3.44 -32.32 5.83
C GLN A 140 -2.66 -32.83 4.63
N THR A 141 -2.74 -32.10 3.51
CA THR A 141 -1.81 -32.28 2.41
C THR A 141 -0.48 -31.60 2.77
N SER A 142 0.65 -32.17 2.35
CA SER A 142 2.00 -31.65 2.64
C SER A 142 2.23 -30.21 2.20
N ASN A 143 1.36 -29.64 1.36
CA ASN A 143 1.45 -28.31 0.77
C ASN A 143 0.37 -27.32 1.24
N SER A 144 -0.43 -27.69 2.26
CA SER A 144 -1.46 -26.80 2.78
C SER A 144 -0.85 -25.52 3.38
N LYS A 145 -1.36 -24.38 2.97
CA LYS A 145 -1.00 -23.06 3.53
C LYS A 145 -1.63 -22.84 4.90
N ILE A 146 -2.76 -23.51 5.18
CA ILE A 146 -3.48 -23.44 6.43
C ILE A 146 -3.12 -24.70 7.23
N LYS A 147 -2.25 -24.53 8.22
CA LYS A 147 -1.74 -25.63 9.04
C LYS A 147 -2.42 -25.66 10.41
N ARG A 148 -2.74 -24.51 10.95
CA ARG A 148 -3.29 -24.33 12.29
C ARG A 148 -4.21 -23.14 12.34
N ILE A 149 -5.24 -23.24 13.15
CA ILE A 149 -6.19 -22.15 13.41
C ILE A 149 -6.25 -21.96 14.93
N ALA A 150 -5.91 -20.77 15.39
CA ALA A 150 -6.15 -20.36 16.77
C ALA A 150 -7.58 -19.81 16.87
N VAL A 151 -8.38 -20.43 17.72
CA VAL A 151 -9.79 -20.06 17.92
C VAL A 151 -9.94 -19.45 19.29
N CYS A 152 -10.67 -18.34 19.37
CA CYS A 152 -11.05 -17.67 20.61
C CYS A 152 -12.57 -17.56 20.71
N SER A 153 -13.12 -17.98 21.84
CA SER A 153 -14.45 -17.58 22.29
C SER A 153 -14.30 -16.51 23.35
N LEU A 154 -15.02 -15.39 23.23
CA LEU A 154 -14.94 -14.28 24.19
C LEU A 154 -16.30 -13.74 24.60
N TYR A 155 -16.33 -13.09 25.76
CA TYR A 155 -17.46 -12.31 26.24
C TYR A 155 -16.95 -10.97 26.75
N SER A 156 -17.53 -9.87 26.24
CA SER A 156 -17.22 -8.52 26.69
C SER A 156 -18.37 -7.98 27.53
N LYS A 157 -18.16 -7.85 28.83
CA LYS A 157 -19.16 -7.23 29.69
C LYS A 157 -19.31 -5.75 29.37
N PRO A 158 -20.54 -5.18 29.43
CA PRO A 158 -20.79 -3.76 29.25
C PRO A 158 -20.22 -2.87 30.41
N ASP A 159 -18.96 -3.00 30.74
CA ASP A 159 -18.25 -2.21 31.77
C ASP A 159 -16.94 -1.66 31.17
N SER A 160 -16.83 -0.32 31.15
CA SER A 160 -15.74 0.39 30.49
C SER A 160 -14.34 0.04 31.03
N ARG A 161 -14.19 -0.23 32.33
CA ARG A 161 -12.88 -0.49 32.96
C ARG A 161 -12.23 -1.81 32.56
N LYS A 162 -12.99 -2.80 32.08
CA LYS A 162 -12.48 -4.12 31.72
C LYS A 162 -12.29 -4.32 30.22
N LYS A 163 -12.80 -3.43 29.37
CA LYS A 163 -12.69 -3.50 27.92
C LYS A 163 -11.24 -3.38 27.45
N SER A 164 -10.50 -2.43 28.01
CA SER A 164 -9.10 -2.24 27.65
C SER A 164 -8.26 -3.46 28.04
N LEU A 165 -8.54 -4.07 29.20
CA LEU A 165 -7.85 -5.28 29.65
C LEU A 165 -8.12 -6.47 28.72
N LEU A 166 -9.36 -6.63 28.24
CA LEU A 166 -9.71 -7.67 27.24
C LEU A 166 -8.98 -7.42 25.91
N LEU A 167 -8.94 -6.18 25.42
CA LEU A 167 -8.23 -5.84 24.17
C LEU A 167 -6.73 -6.05 24.30
N ASP A 168 -6.13 -5.69 25.43
CA ASP A 168 -4.71 -5.93 25.71
C ASP A 168 -4.41 -7.43 25.79
N HIS A 169 -5.30 -8.22 26.39
CA HIS A 169 -5.20 -9.66 26.45
C HIS A 169 -5.26 -10.28 25.03
N ILE A 170 -6.25 -9.90 24.21
CA ILE A 170 -6.37 -10.41 22.84
C ILE A 170 -5.12 -10.08 22.00
N SER A 171 -4.62 -8.86 22.13
CA SER A 171 -3.40 -8.45 21.43
C SER A 171 -2.17 -9.24 21.90
N HIS A 172 -2.06 -9.47 23.21
CA HIS A 172 -0.98 -10.26 23.80
C HIS A 172 -1.06 -11.73 23.36
N ALA A 173 -2.24 -12.34 23.46
CA ALA A 173 -2.47 -13.74 23.02
C ALA A 173 -2.18 -13.91 21.53
N PHE A 174 -2.65 -12.98 20.68
CA PHE A 174 -2.35 -12.97 19.24
C PHE A 174 -0.83 -12.97 18.98
N ASN A 175 -0.09 -12.14 19.70
CA ASN A 175 1.37 -12.05 19.57
C ASN A 175 2.08 -13.33 20.02
N LEU A 176 1.73 -13.88 21.20
CA LEU A 176 2.31 -15.12 21.72
C LEU A 176 2.08 -16.29 20.79
N ILE A 177 0.84 -16.50 20.36
CA ILE A 177 0.45 -17.62 19.51
C ILE A 177 1.12 -17.49 18.12
N SER A 178 1.14 -16.28 17.56
CA SER A 178 1.80 -16.00 16.28
C SER A 178 3.31 -16.24 16.33
N THR A 179 3.96 -15.89 17.43
CA THR A 179 5.41 -16.10 17.62
C THR A 179 5.75 -17.59 17.70
N LYS A 180 4.93 -18.37 18.43
CA LYS A 180 5.21 -19.80 18.66
C LYS A 180 4.91 -20.68 17.44
N TYR A 181 3.77 -20.42 16.77
CA TYR A 181 3.26 -21.35 15.75
C TYR A 181 3.49 -20.88 14.31
N GLY A 182 3.80 -19.61 14.09
CA GLY A 182 4.35 -19.01 12.85
C GLY A 182 3.61 -19.34 11.55
N ASP A 183 4.30 -20.07 10.71
CA ASP A 183 3.90 -20.36 9.31
C ASP A 183 2.61 -21.19 9.22
N GLY A 184 1.62 -20.69 8.44
CA GLY A 184 0.34 -21.37 8.23
C GLY A 184 -0.61 -21.29 9.41
N LEU A 185 -0.39 -20.37 10.34
CA LEU A 185 -1.29 -20.06 11.44
C LEU A 185 -2.31 -19.01 11.01
N HIS A 186 -3.56 -19.28 11.35
CA HIS A 186 -4.69 -18.38 11.16
C HIS A 186 -5.48 -18.18 12.45
N PHE A 187 -6.37 -17.18 12.47
CA PHE A 187 -7.15 -16.85 13.65
C PHE A 187 -8.65 -16.78 13.33
N ILE A 188 -9.46 -17.27 14.27
CA ILE A 188 -10.91 -17.07 14.33
C ILE A 188 -11.22 -16.59 15.76
N ILE A 189 -11.80 -15.40 15.89
CA ILE A 189 -12.21 -14.78 17.13
C ILE A 189 -13.72 -14.56 17.03
N ALA A 190 -14.48 -15.15 17.93
CA ALA A 190 -15.93 -15.08 17.95
C ALA A 190 -16.44 -14.92 19.39
N GLY A 191 -17.66 -14.46 19.55
CA GLY A 191 -18.30 -14.31 20.87
C GLY A 191 -19.18 -13.05 20.90
N ASP A 192 -19.70 -12.74 22.08
CA ASP A 192 -20.48 -11.53 22.33
C ASP A 192 -19.55 -10.39 22.75
N THR A 193 -19.47 -9.38 21.92
CA THR A 193 -18.59 -8.24 22.12
C THR A 193 -19.28 -7.03 22.73
N ASN A 194 -20.61 -7.06 22.86
CA ASN A 194 -21.40 -5.91 23.30
C ASN A 194 -20.95 -4.61 22.60
N ASP A 195 -20.60 -3.60 23.35
CA ASP A 195 -20.14 -2.30 22.87
C ASP A 195 -18.60 -2.19 22.71
N LEU A 196 -17.89 -3.34 22.59
CA LEU A 196 -16.44 -3.35 22.37
C LEU A 196 -16.09 -2.82 20.97
N LYS A 197 -15.20 -1.84 20.88
CA LYS A 197 -14.69 -1.33 19.61
C LYS A 197 -13.83 -2.40 18.90
N LEU A 198 -14.32 -2.95 17.80
CA LEU A 198 -13.69 -4.06 17.06
C LEU A 198 -12.43 -3.66 16.30
N ASP A 199 -12.23 -2.36 16.03
CA ASP A 199 -11.08 -1.85 15.31
C ASP A 199 -9.75 -2.32 15.90
N ASN A 200 -9.64 -2.39 17.21
CA ASN A 200 -8.44 -2.88 17.89
C ASN A 200 -8.14 -4.35 17.57
N ILE A 201 -9.16 -5.17 17.36
CA ILE A 201 -9.00 -6.59 16.97
C ILE A 201 -8.75 -6.69 15.47
N LEU A 202 -9.50 -5.94 14.66
CA LEU A 202 -9.33 -5.91 13.20
C LEU A 202 -7.94 -5.41 12.79
N ASN A 203 -7.35 -4.52 13.58
CA ASN A 203 -6.03 -3.97 13.33
C ASN A 203 -4.87 -4.90 13.74
N LEU A 204 -5.12 -6.08 14.34
CA LEU A 204 -4.07 -7.03 14.69
C LEU A 204 -3.36 -7.63 13.46
N SER A 205 -4.05 -7.75 12.33
CA SER A 205 -3.48 -8.22 11.07
C SER A 205 -4.20 -7.60 9.87
N HIS A 206 -3.46 -7.39 8.77
CA HIS A 206 -4.05 -6.87 7.51
C HIS A 206 -5.11 -7.81 6.90
N ASN A 207 -5.04 -9.11 7.20
CA ASN A 207 -5.99 -10.12 6.74
C ASN A 207 -7.17 -10.32 7.72
N MET A 208 -7.16 -9.64 8.87
CA MET A 208 -8.24 -9.75 9.84
C MET A 208 -9.47 -9.03 9.30
N LYS A 209 -10.58 -9.78 9.16
CA LYS A 209 -11.84 -9.27 8.64
C LYS A 209 -12.98 -9.62 9.58
N GLN A 210 -13.87 -8.69 9.81
CA GLN A 210 -15.18 -8.98 10.38
C GLN A 210 -16.06 -9.56 9.28
N LEU A 211 -16.71 -10.68 9.56
CA LEU A 211 -17.48 -11.42 8.56
C LEU A 211 -19.00 -11.28 8.76
N VAL A 212 -19.43 -11.01 9.98
CA VAL A 212 -20.84 -10.78 10.34
C VAL A 212 -21.15 -9.31 10.19
N MET A 213 -22.15 -8.97 9.37
CA MET A 213 -22.59 -7.61 9.14
C MET A 213 -24.08 -7.41 9.49
N ASP A 214 -24.77 -8.51 9.77
CA ASP A 214 -26.19 -8.52 10.06
C ASP A 214 -26.45 -8.31 11.55
N VAL A 215 -27.65 -7.89 11.89
CA VAL A 215 -28.12 -7.80 13.30
C VAL A 215 -28.11 -9.19 13.92
N THR A 216 -27.50 -9.33 15.08
CA THR A 216 -27.40 -10.61 15.81
C THR A 216 -28.18 -10.63 17.12
N ARG A 217 -28.57 -9.47 17.68
CA ARG A 217 -29.48 -9.36 18.81
C ARG A 217 -30.77 -8.68 18.37
N LEU A 218 -31.92 -9.23 18.76
CA LEU A 218 -33.23 -8.80 18.26
C LEU A 218 -33.81 -7.60 19.05
N ASN A 219 -33.52 -7.51 20.35
CA ASN A 219 -34.14 -6.48 21.19
C ASN A 219 -33.19 -5.91 22.28
N PRO A 220 -32.73 -4.66 22.16
CA PRO A 220 -32.80 -3.80 20.98
C PRO A 220 -31.95 -4.37 19.83
N PRO A 221 -32.31 -4.09 18.56
CA PRO A 221 -31.56 -4.60 17.41
C PRO A 221 -30.11 -4.11 17.43
N ALA A 222 -29.15 -5.02 17.42
CA ALA A 222 -27.72 -4.70 17.40
C ALA A 222 -26.88 -5.85 16.82
N MET A 223 -25.72 -5.56 16.26
CA MET A 223 -24.73 -6.56 15.86
C MET A 223 -23.72 -6.71 17.01
N LEU A 224 -23.89 -7.73 17.84
CA LEU A 224 -23.09 -7.95 19.05
C LEU A 224 -22.21 -9.21 18.99
N ASP A 225 -22.54 -10.16 18.10
CA ASP A 225 -21.91 -11.47 17.98
C ASP A 225 -21.04 -11.62 16.72
N PRO A 226 -19.95 -10.81 16.59
CA PRO A 226 -19.09 -10.88 15.41
C PRO A 226 -18.35 -12.22 15.32
N ILE A 227 -18.00 -12.59 14.08
CA ILE A 227 -16.94 -13.53 13.77
C ILE A 227 -15.85 -12.76 13.04
N ILE A 228 -14.66 -12.71 13.61
CA ILE A 228 -13.50 -12.00 13.08
C ILE A 228 -12.44 -13.03 12.72
N SER A 229 -11.94 -13.01 11.48
CA SER A 229 -11.01 -14.02 11.02
C SER A 229 -9.98 -13.53 10.02
N THR A 230 -8.79 -14.14 10.04
CA THR A 230 -7.79 -14.01 8.98
C THR A 230 -8.10 -14.88 7.76
N LEU A 231 -9.14 -15.71 7.83
CA LEU A 231 -9.57 -16.63 6.78
C LEU A 231 -10.80 -16.14 6.01
N GLY A 232 -11.16 -14.86 6.10
CA GLY A 232 -12.39 -14.33 5.53
C GLY A 232 -12.63 -14.65 4.05
N ASP A 233 -11.56 -14.73 3.25
CA ASP A 233 -11.63 -15.04 1.82
C ASP A 233 -11.98 -16.52 1.50
N TYR A 234 -12.00 -17.37 2.50
CA TYR A 234 -12.28 -18.82 2.39
C TYR A 234 -13.68 -19.20 2.85
N TYR A 235 -14.43 -18.24 3.38
CA TYR A 235 -15.76 -18.47 3.93
C TYR A 235 -16.84 -17.73 3.14
N GLN A 236 -18.03 -18.32 3.10
CA GLN A 236 -19.24 -17.65 2.62
C GLN A 236 -19.67 -16.58 3.64
N ARG A 237 -20.55 -15.66 3.22
CA ARG A 237 -21.19 -14.72 4.16
C ARG A 237 -21.88 -15.54 5.26
N PRO A 238 -21.63 -15.25 6.55
CA PRO A 238 -22.29 -15.93 7.65
C PRO A 238 -23.81 -15.80 7.58
N VAL A 239 -24.51 -16.81 8.06
CA VAL A 239 -25.98 -16.85 8.11
C VAL A 239 -26.41 -16.74 9.57
N CYS A 240 -27.37 -15.88 9.85
CA CYS A 240 -28.03 -15.79 11.15
C CYS A 240 -29.25 -16.72 11.17
N LEU A 241 -29.30 -17.61 12.16
CA LEU A 241 -30.39 -18.56 12.42
C LEU A 241 -31.20 -18.12 13.67
N PRO A 242 -32.42 -18.65 13.87
CA PRO A 242 -33.20 -18.33 15.07
C PRO A 242 -32.42 -18.53 16.38
N PRO A 243 -32.76 -17.79 17.44
CA PRO A 243 -32.14 -17.95 18.74
C PRO A 243 -32.48 -19.30 19.36
N LEU A 244 -31.67 -19.77 20.35
CA LEU A 244 -31.97 -20.97 21.09
C LEU A 244 -33.20 -20.76 21.99
N ASP A 245 -34.18 -21.65 21.85
CA ASP A 245 -35.33 -21.72 22.70
C ASP A 245 -35.10 -22.70 23.88
N PRO A 246 -35.81 -22.55 25.00
CA PRO A 246 -35.73 -23.51 26.09
C PRO A 246 -36.22 -24.90 25.67
N ASP A 247 -35.57 -25.92 26.20
CA ASP A 247 -36.00 -27.32 25.99
C ASP A 247 -37.44 -27.52 26.52
N PRO A 248 -38.28 -28.33 25.83
CA PRO A 248 -39.65 -28.57 26.23
C PRO A 248 -39.75 -29.05 27.67
N GLY A 249 -40.63 -28.42 28.47
CA GLY A 249 -40.82 -28.73 29.89
C GLY A 249 -39.81 -28.13 30.86
N THR A 250 -38.95 -27.22 30.41
CA THR A 250 -38.03 -26.48 31.27
C THR A 250 -38.48 -25.02 31.45
N ASP A 251 -38.30 -24.48 32.66
CA ASP A 251 -38.48 -23.03 32.89
C ASP A 251 -37.31 -22.27 32.34
N GLY A 252 -37.57 -21.39 31.40
CA GLY A 252 -36.56 -20.54 30.80
C GLY A 252 -37.11 -19.55 29.76
N ARG A 253 -36.30 -18.56 29.39
CA ARG A 253 -36.60 -17.61 28.30
C ARG A 253 -35.74 -17.93 27.09
N PRO A 254 -36.24 -17.74 25.85
CA PRO A 254 -35.42 -17.81 24.66
C PRO A 254 -34.21 -16.89 24.78
N SER A 255 -33.13 -17.16 24.06
CA SER A 255 -32.07 -16.19 23.88
C SER A 255 -32.57 -15.01 23.03
N ASP A 256 -32.12 -13.81 23.33
CA ASP A 256 -32.35 -12.65 22.47
C ASP A 256 -31.26 -12.48 21.37
N HIS A 257 -30.28 -13.39 21.37
CA HIS A 257 -29.21 -13.46 20.38
C HIS A 257 -29.47 -14.55 19.34
N LEU A 258 -29.32 -14.21 18.06
CA LEU A 258 -29.38 -15.13 16.93
C LEU A 258 -28.12 -16.03 16.91
N ILE A 259 -28.28 -17.26 16.41
CA ILE A 259 -27.15 -18.15 16.15
C ILE A 259 -26.48 -17.71 14.84
N VAL A 260 -25.15 -17.53 14.84
CA VAL A 260 -24.40 -17.15 13.64
C VAL A 260 -23.57 -18.34 13.15
N ILE A 261 -23.78 -18.77 11.91
CA ILE A 261 -23.04 -19.89 11.31
C ILE A 261 -22.22 -19.41 10.11
N MET A 262 -20.94 -19.77 10.13
CA MET A 262 -19.97 -19.51 9.08
C MET A 262 -19.54 -20.80 8.39
N LYS A 263 -19.84 -20.94 7.09
CA LYS A 263 -19.54 -22.13 6.28
C LYS A 263 -18.44 -21.86 5.25
N PRO A 264 -17.47 -22.78 5.03
CA PRO A 264 -16.44 -22.63 4.02
C PRO A 264 -17.01 -22.69 2.59
N ILE A 265 -16.32 -22.03 1.65
CA ILE A 265 -16.67 -22.09 0.23
C ILE A 265 -16.38 -23.49 -0.31
N LYS A 266 -17.40 -24.20 -0.83
CA LYS A 266 -17.22 -25.54 -1.39
C LYS A 266 -16.74 -25.48 -2.85
N ASN A 267 -15.59 -26.11 -3.19
CA ASN A 267 -15.28 -26.60 -4.55
C ASN A 267 -14.08 -27.54 -4.72
N LEU A 268 -13.95 -28.12 -5.92
CA LEU A 268 -13.30 -29.38 -6.29
C LEU A 268 -11.84 -29.29 -6.78
N ASN A 269 -11.05 -30.33 -6.48
CA ASN A 269 -9.67 -30.73 -6.81
C ASN A 269 -8.92 -30.14 -8.04
N SER A 270 -7.63 -29.73 -7.87
CA SER A 270 -6.65 -29.63 -8.95
C SER A 270 -5.23 -30.04 -8.52
N THR A 271 -4.57 -30.77 -9.39
CA THR A 271 -3.11 -31.03 -9.33
C THR A 271 -2.37 -29.87 -9.99
N THR A 272 -1.47 -29.20 -9.26
CA THR A 272 -0.63 -28.14 -9.80
C THR A 272 0.59 -28.72 -10.54
N SER A 273 0.73 -28.42 -11.82
CA SER A 273 1.97 -28.63 -12.56
C SER A 273 3.01 -27.59 -12.13
N ARG A 274 4.26 -28.04 -11.95
CA ARG A 274 5.39 -27.18 -11.64
C ARG A 274 5.67 -26.23 -12.82
N SER A 275 5.51 -24.93 -12.60
CA SER A 275 5.81 -23.94 -13.63
C SER A 275 7.30 -23.55 -13.61
N TYR A 276 7.88 -23.41 -14.81
CA TYR A 276 9.25 -23.00 -14.98
C TYR A 276 9.32 -21.71 -15.78
N ARG A 277 10.19 -20.81 -15.37
CA ARG A 277 10.54 -19.63 -16.15
C ARG A 277 11.94 -19.75 -16.74
N ASN A 278 12.10 -19.41 -18.00
CA ASN A 278 13.38 -19.16 -18.60
C ASN A 278 13.71 -17.67 -18.43
N ILE A 279 14.78 -17.37 -17.73
CA ILE A 279 15.26 -16.00 -17.54
C ILE A 279 16.63 -15.88 -18.18
N LYS A 280 16.78 -14.88 -19.07
CA LYS A 280 18.09 -14.50 -19.58
C LYS A 280 18.81 -13.67 -18.52
N VAL A 281 19.99 -14.07 -18.13
CA VAL A 281 20.85 -13.34 -17.20
C VAL A 281 22.26 -13.23 -17.76
N ARG A 282 22.90 -12.08 -17.54
CA ARG A 282 24.31 -11.86 -17.87
C ARG A 282 25.14 -11.96 -16.59
N PRO A 283 25.82 -13.08 -16.33
CA PRO A 283 26.68 -13.21 -15.16
C PRO A 283 27.95 -12.41 -15.34
N LEU A 284 28.13 -11.33 -14.59
CA LEU A 284 29.37 -10.54 -14.58
C LEU A 284 30.41 -11.26 -13.72
N THR A 285 31.15 -12.19 -14.34
CA THR A 285 32.19 -12.99 -13.68
C THR A 285 33.44 -12.14 -13.39
N LYS A 286 34.22 -12.51 -12.35
CA LYS A 286 35.47 -11.79 -12.04
C LYS A 286 36.45 -11.78 -13.21
N SER A 287 36.64 -12.89 -13.88
CA SER A 287 37.55 -12.99 -15.04
C SER A 287 37.06 -12.18 -16.24
N GLY A 288 35.72 -12.21 -16.52
CA GLY A 288 35.13 -11.40 -17.57
C GLY A 288 35.25 -9.90 -17.31
N MET A 289 35.10 -9.50 -16.07
CA MET A 289 35.24 -8.08 -15.64
C MET A 289 36.72 -7.59 -15.76
N VAL A 290 37.71 -8.45 -15.49
CA VAL A 290 39.14 -8.12 -15.73
C VAL A 290 39.39 -7.91 -17.23
N LYS A 291 38.99 -8.85 -18.08
CA LYS A 291 39.15 -8.73 -19.53
C LYS A 291 38.40 -7.51 -20.11
N PHE A 292 37.21 -7.19 -19.58
CA PHE A 292 36.49 -6.01 -19.99
C PHE A 292 37.21 -4.73 -19.58
N ARG A 293 37.85 -4.71 -18.40
CA ARG A 293 38.64 -3.58 -17.89
C ARG A 293 39.86 -3.32 -18.81
N GLU A 294 40.67 -4.36 -19.04
CA GLU A 294 41.86 -4.29 -19.93
C GLU A 294 41.50 -3.73 -21.30
N TRP A 295 40.37 -4.18 -21.84
CA TRP A 295 39.90 -3.73 -23.14
C TRP A 295 39.46 -2.26 -23.13
N ILE A 296 38.62 -1.81 -22.13
CA ILE A 296 38.07 -0.45 -22.14
C ILE A 296 39.13 0.60 -21.81
N GLU A 297 40.16 0.23 -21.05
CA GLU A 297 41.30 1.09 -20.72
C GLU A 297 42.12 1.48 -21.96
N ASN A 298 42.19 0.56 -22.95
CA ASN A 298 42.94 0.75 -24.21
C ASN A 298 42.00 1.07 -25.39
N LYS A 299 40.67 1.22 -25.20
CA LYS A 299 39.75 1.46 -26.32
C LYS A 299 39.83 2.90 -26.80
N ASP A 300 40.22 3.08 -28.07
CA ASP A 300 40.04 4.35 -28.76
C ASP A 300 38.56 4.53 -29.16
N TRP A 301 38.04 5.70 -28.91
CA TRP A 301 36.66 6.11 -29.22
C TRP A 301 36.55 6.89 -30.53
N ALA A 302 37.62 6.98 -31.34
CA ALA A 302 37.63 7.72 -32.58
C ALA A 302 36.50 7.36 -33.54
N GLU A 303 36.13 6.08 -33.59
CA GLU A 303 35.02 5.55 -34.40
C GLU A 303 33.67 6.20 -34.04
N VAL A 304 33.43 6.44 -32.74
CA VAL A 304 32.23 7.13 -32.28
C VAL A 304 32.34 8.65 -32.44
N ILE A 305 33.52 9.20 -32.20
CA ILE A 305 33.74 10.64 -32.19
C ILE A 305 33.71 11.24 -33.63
N LYS A 306 34.30 10.56 -34.58
CA LYS A 306 34.40 11.01 -36.01
C LYS A 306 33.11 10.80 -36.79
N GLU A 307 32.21 9.91 -36.34
CA GLU A 307 30.91 9.70 -37.00
C GLU A 307 30.15 11.06 -37.02
N GLU A 308 29.47 11.36 -38.09
CA GLU A 308 28.72 12.60 -38.22
C GLU A 308 27.30 12.51 -37.71
N SER A 309 26.65 11.35 -37.98
CA SER A 309 25.29 11.11 -37.59
C SER A 309 25.16 10.81 -36.08
N VAL A 310 24.34 11.59 -35.38
CA VAL A 310 24.05 11.41 -33.94
C VAL A 310 23.45 10.01 -33.66
N ASP A 311 22.60 9.51 -34.54
CA ASP A 311 22.02 8.17 -34.46
C ASP A 311 23.10 7.09 -34.53
N LYS A 312 23.95 7.17 -35.53
CA LYS A 312 25.05 6.20 -35.70
C LYS A 312 26.07 6.28 -34.56
N LYS A 313 26.41 7.47 -34.06
CA LYS A 313 27.26 7.63 -32.84
C LYS A 313 26.70 6.81 -31.66
N ALA A 314 25.39 6.93 -31.37
CA ALA A 314 24.74 6.26 -30.25
C ALA A 314 24.65 4.73 -30.45
N GLU A 315 24.32 4.31 -31.69
CA GLU A 315 24.29 2.88 -32.07
C GLU A 315 25.68 2.26 -31.98
N THR A 316 26.70 2.90 -32.52
CA THR A 316 28.09 2.43 -32.50
C THR A 316 28.59 2.28 -31.06
N LEU A 317 28.39 3.30 -30.20
CA LEU A 317 28.76 3.22 -28.79
C LEU A 317 28.09 2.01 -28.10
N GLN A 318 26.78 1.84 -28.29
CA GLN A 318 26.02 0.75 -27.66
C GLN A 318 26.49 -0.62 -28.16
N ASN A 319 26.69 -0.76 -29.49
CA ASN A 319 27.11 -2.02 -30.11
C ASN A 319 28.53 -2.41 -29.69
N ILE A 320 29.49 -1.49 -29.69
CA ILE A 320 30.88 -1.77 -29.26
C ILE A 320 30.91 -2.33 -27.84
N VAL A 321 30.17 -1.68 -26.91
CA VAL A 321 30.15 -2.11 -25.51
C VAL A 321 29.41 -3.43 -25.32
N LEU A 322 28.28 -3.65 -26.03
CA LEU A 322 27.49 -4.88 -25.94
C LEU A 322 28.25 -6.05 -26.55
N ASN A 323 28.87 -5.90 -27.74
CA ASN A 323 29.64 -6.94 -28.39
C ASN A 323 30.80 -7.44 -27.50
N LYS A 324 31.50 -6.51 -26.83
CA LYS A 324 32.54 -6.88 -25.88
C LYS A 324 31.98 -7.57 -24.62
N LEU A 325 30.83 -7.15 -24.16
CA LEU A 325 30.16 -7.84 -23.03
C LEU A 325 29.69 -9.24 -23.44
N ASP A 326 29.21 -9.43 -24.67
CA ASP A 326 28.81 -10.75 -25.17
C ASP A 326 30.01 -11.70 -25.32
N GLU A 327 31.16 -11.17 -25.67
CA GLU A 327 32.41 -11.93 -25.72
C GLU A 327 32.89 -12.40 -24.33
N VAL A 328 32.96 -11.46 -23.35
CA VAL A 328 33.61 -11.73 -22.05
C VAL A 328 32.64 -12.16 -20.93
N CYS A 329 31.38 -11.82 -21.06
CA CYS A 329 30.29 -12.09 -20.10
C CYS A 329 28.98 -12.43 -20.85
N PRO A 330 28.91 -13.54 -21.61
CA PRO A 330 27.75 -13.86 -22.44
C PRO A 330 26.47 -14.07 -21.62
N GLU A 331 25.34 -13.75 -22.22
CA GLU A 331 24.02 -14.03 -21.63
C GLU A 331 23.76 -15.54 -21.57
N ARG A 332 23.13 -15.99 -20.50
CA ARG A 332 22.76 -17.40 -20.30
C ARG A 332 21.28 -17.51 -19.95
N ASN A 333 20.62 -18.52 -20.50
CA ASN A 333 19.27 -18.89 -20.10
C ASN A 333 19.31 -19.71 -18.80
N ILE A 334 18.69 -19.23 -17.75
CA ILE A 334 18.53 -19.96 -16.49
C ILE A 334 17.06 -20.34 -16.34
N LYS A 335 16.81 -21.63 -16.14
CA LYS A 335 15.49 -22.18 -15.86
C LYS A 335 15.25 -22.14 -14.35
N ILE A 336 14.32 -21.30 -13.89
CA ILE A 336 13.95 -21.16 -12.48
C ILE A 336 12.56 -21.75 -12.30
N ALA A 337 12.41 -22.67 -11.33
CA ALA A 337 11.10 -23.15 -10.92
C ALA A 337 10.44 -22.15 -9.96
N SER A 338 9.13 -21.96 -10.07
CA SER A 338 8.36 -21.00 -9.27
C SER A 338 8.43 -21.27 -7.76
N ASP A 339 8.69 -22.52 -7.38
CA ASP A 339 8.74 -23.02 -6.00
C ASP A 339 10.16 -23.27 -5.47
N ASP A 340 11.20 -22.93 -6.23
CA ASP A 340 12.59 -23.06 -5.76
C ASP A 340 12.85 -22.06 -4.60
N GLU A 341 13.17 -22.61 -3.44
CA GLU A 341 13.57 -21.83 -2.29
C GLU A 341 14.95 -21.19 -2.49
N PRO A 342 15.16 -19.90 -2.13
CA PRO A 342 16.43 -19.19 -2.39
C PRO A 342 17.68 -19.84 -1.77
N TRP A 343 17.50 -20.63 -0.71
CA TRP A 343 18.57 -21.36 -0.03
C TRP A 343 18.82 -22.74 -0.64
N PHE A 344 17.99 -23.19 -1.56
CA PHE A 344 18.03 -24.54 -2.13
C PHE A 344 19.01 -24.59 -3.30
N SER A 345 20.28 -24.74 -2.98
CA SER A 345 21.41 -24.71 -3.94
C SER A 345 21.47 -25.93 -4.84
N GLU A 346 22.24 -25.82 -5.96
CA GLU A 346 22.47 -26.93 -6.86
C GLU A 346 23.14 -28.13 -6.15
N LYS A 347 23.97 -27.88 -5.13
CA LYS A 347 24.54 -28.94 -4.27
C LYS A 347 23.44 -29.74 -3.57
N LEU A 348 22.44 -29.05 -3.00
CA LEU A 348 21.29 -29.70 -2.37
C LEU A 348 20.40 -30.43 -3.36
N LYS A 349 20.20 -29.90 -4.57
CA LYS A 349 19.49 -30.60 -5.66
C LYS A 349 20.17 -31.90 -6.04
N LYS A 350 21.51 -31.92 -6.14
CA LYS A 350 22.30 -33.16 -6.41
C LYS A 350 22.14 -34.18 -5.28
N LEU A 351 22.21 -33.75 -4.03
CA LEU A 351 21.98 -34.62 -2.87
C LEU A 351 20.55 -35.17 -2.82
N GLN A 352 19.56 -34.37 -3.14
CA GLN A 352 18.16 -34.79 -3.24
C GLN A 352 17.97 -35.87 -4.31
N ARG A 353 18.52 -35.64 -5.50
CA ARG A 353 18.45 -36.64 -6.59
C ARG A 353 19.15 -37.95 -6.21
N LYS A 354 20.31 -37.87 -5.52
CA LYS A 354 21.05 -39.08 -5.05
C LYS A 354 20.25 -39.80 -3.95
N LYS A 355 19.68 -39.10 -2.99
CA LYS A 355 18.78 -39.65 -1.98
C LYS A 355 17.58 -40.38 -2.61
N ALA A 356 16.92 -39.73 -3.60
CA ALA A 356 15.77 -40.31 -4.29
C ALA A 356 16.13 -41.57 -5.08
N ARG A 357 17.32 -41.59 -5.71
CA ARG A 357 17.82 -42.79 -6.42
C ARG A 357 18.05 -43.94 -5.47
N LEU A 358 18.68 -43.72 -4.32
CA LEU A 358 18.92 -44.75 -3.30
C LEU A 358 17.60 -45.24 -2.67
N PHE A 359 16.63 -44.36 -2.45
CA PHE A 359 15.30 -44.72 -1.96
C PHE A 359 14.58 -45.69 -2.91
N ARG A 360 14.63 -45.42 -4.24
CA ARG A 360 14.00 -46.29 -5.24
C ARG A 360 14.70 -47.67 -5.34
N LYS A 361 16.00 -47.69 -5.05
CA LYS A 361 16.78 -48.94 -5.09
C LYS A 361 16.48 -49.84 -3.87
N ASN A 362 16.59 -49.31 -2.70
CA ASN A 362 16.18 -49.99 -1.43
C ASN A 362 16.05 -48.96 -0.31
N ARG A 363 14.78 -48.71 0.14
CA ARG A 363 14.45 -47.73 1.21
C ARG A 363 15.02 -48.12 2.58
N ASN A 364 15.34 -49.41 2.83
CA ASN A 364 15.84 -49.92 4.12
C ASN A 364 17.36 -49.99 4.15
N SER A 365 18.05 -49.74 3.04
CA SER A 365 19.51 -49.84 2.94
C SER A 365 20.22 -48.82 3.83
N GLU A 366 21.34 -49.21 4.43
CA GLU A 366 22.23 -48.35 5.20
C GLU A 366 22.71 -47.15 4.39
N GLN A 367 22.98 -47.36 3.08
CA GLN A 367 23.36 -46.27 2.17
C GLN A 367 22.26 -45.21 2.03
N TYR A 368 20.99 -45.60 1.98
CA TYR A 368 19.89 -44.63 1.98
C TYR A 368 19.77 -43.91 3.31
N LYS A 369 19.86 -44.63 4.45
CA LYS A 369 19.78 -44.04 5.80
C LYS A 369 20.90 -43.00 6.02
N LYS A 370 22.13 -43.34 5.64
CA LYS A 370 23.30 -42.40 5.69
C LYS A 370 23.07 -41.18 4.80
N MET A 371 22.58 -41.38 3.56
CA MET A 371 22.30 -40.28 2.64
C MET A 371 21.14 -39.39 3.11
N LYS A 372 20.09 -39.95 3.71
CA LYS A 372 18.98 -39.22 4.32
C LYS A 372 19.49 -38.31 5.44
N LYS A 373 20.27 -38.84 6.38
CA LYS A 373 20.86 -38.08 7.49
C LYS A 373 21.79 -36.95 6.99
N LYS A 374 22.62 -37.24 6.00
CA LYS A 374 23.49 -36.23 5.36
C LYS A 374 22.68 -35.13 4.70
N TYR A 375 21.61 -35.43 3.98
CA TYR A 375 20.74 -34.44 3.34
C TYR A 375 20.02 -33.58 4.35
N GLU A 376 19.52 -34.14 5.47
CA GLU A 376 18.86 -33.40 6.56
C GLU A 376 19.82 -32.41 7.26
N ILE A 377 21.05 -32.79 7.49
CA ILE A 377 22.11 -31.91 8.04
C ILE A 377 22.41 -30.75 7.09
N GLU A 378 22.66 -31.05 5.81
CA GLU A 378 23.00 -30.04 4.79
C GLU A 378 21.82 -29.06 4.53
N ILE A 379 20.58 -29.53 4.57
CA ILE A 379 19.39 -28.67 4.47
C ILE A 379 19.30 -27.73 5.68
N THR A 380 19.48 -28.27 6.88
CA THR A 380 19.40 -27.46 8.11
C THR A 380 20.49 -26.40 8.13
N LYS A 381 21.73 -26.79 7.74
CA LYS A 381 22.84 -25.86 7.59
C LYS A 381 22.56 -24.77 6.55
N ALA A 382 22.12 -25.15 5.35
CA ALA A 382 21.83 -24.20 4.27
C ALA A 382 20.71 -23.20 4.67
N LYS A 383 19.67 -23.66 5.36
CA LYS A 383 18.62 -22.79 5.89
C LYS A 383 19.18 -21.81 6.91
N LYS A 384 20.01 -22.28 7.86
CA LYS A 384 20.65 -21.46 8.88
C LYS A 384 21.59 -20.42 8.26
N ASP A 385 22.47 -20.83 7.36
CA ASP A 385 23.42 -19.97 6.66
C ASP A 385 22.72 -18.91 5.82
N PHE A 386 21.64 -19.28 5.13
CA PHE A 386 20.83 -18.35 4.36
C PHE A 386 20.17 -17.31 5.24
N LYS A 387 19.61 -17.72 6.39
CA LYS A 387 18.99 -16.82 7.37
C LYS A 387 19.98 -15.80 7.89
N ILE A 388 21.15 -16.25 8.38
CA ILE A 388 22.20 -15.39 8.94
C ILE A 388 22.69 -14.39 7.89
N ARG A 389 23.10 -14.87 6.69
CA ARG A 389 23.57 -13.98 5.61
C ARG A 389 22.53 -12.97 5.19
N THR A 390 21.25 -13.35 5.16
CA THR A 390 20.20 -12.43 4.73
C THR A 390 19.89 -11.38 5.79
N ILE A 391 20.01 -11.71 7.07
CA ILE A 391 19.92 -10.73 8.17
C ILE A 391 21.13 -9.79 8.13
N ASP A 392 22.35 -10.30 8.05
CA ASP A 392 23.57 -9.50 7.95
C ASP A 392 23.57 -8.58 6.73
N ASP A 393 23.16 -9.11 5.58
CA ASP A 393 23.03 -8.37 4.34
C ASP A 393 21.91 -7.32 4.40
N ALA A 394 20.84 -7.60 5.15
CA ALA A 394 19.78 -6.66 5.39
C ALA A 394 20.26 -5.51 6.30
N LEU A 395 20.97 -5.79 7.37
CA LEU A 395 21.51 -4.78 8.29
C LEU A 395 22.52 -3.84 7.64
N LYS A 396 23.32 -4.35 6.70
CA LYS A 396 24.31 -3.59 5.93
C LYS A 396 23.70 -2.83 4.73
N ALA A 397 22.45 -3.10 4.36
CA ALA A 397 21.82 -2.53 3.19
C ALA A 397 21.11 -1.20 3.49
N LYS A 398 21.12 -0.26 2.54
CA LYS A 398 20.28 0.95 2.60
C LYS A 398 18.80 0.56 2.57
N SER A 399 17.94 1.32 3.24
CA SER A 399 16.53 0.98 3.58
C SER A 399 15.67 0.32 2.48
N ALA A 400 15.80 0.74 1.22
CA ALA A 400 15.00 0.18 0.12
C ALA A 400 15.42 -1.25 -0.29
N GLN A 401 16.71 -1.59 -0.21
CA GLN A 401 17.22 -2.94 -0.55
C GLN A 401 16.89 -3.95 0.56
N TRP A 402 16.84 -3.47 1.76
CA TRP A 402 16.54 -4.19 2.96
C TRP A 402 15.15 -4.81 2.96
N TYR A 403 14.12 -4.04 2.59
CA TYR A 403 12.75 -4.53 2.45
C TYR A 403 12.62 -5.67 1.42
N SER A 404 13.29 -5.53 0.27
CA SER A 404 13.31 -6.57 -0.76
C SER A 404 13.96 -7.87 -0.28
N LYS A 405 15.03 -7.77 0.53
CA LYS A 405 15.72 -8.95 1.10
C LYS A 405 14.87 -9.66 2.15
N LEU A 406 14.14 -8.90 2.98
CA LEU A 406 13.25 -9.48 3.98
C LEU A 406 12.02 -10.13 3.40
N LYS A 407 11.38 -9.52 2.40
CA LYS A 407 10.28 -10.16 1.67
C LYS A 407 10.66 -11.56 1.20
N LYS A 408 11.93 -11.75 0.80
CA LYS A 408 12.45 -13.06 0.39
C LYS A 408 12.53 -14.06 1.54
N ILE A 409 12.82 -13.62 2.78
CA ILE A 409 12.91 -14.51 3.94
C ILE A 409 11.54 -14.89 4.46
N THR A 410 10.66 -13.89 4.57
CA THR A 410 9.38 -14.02 5.27
C THR A 410 8.26 -14.57 4.39
N LYS A 411 8.51 -14.79 3.10
CA LYS A 411 7.50 -15.19 2.10
C LYS A 411 6.29 -14.24 2.03
N TYR A 412 6.41 -13.05 2.61
CA TYR A 412 5.31 -12.09 2.79
C TYR A 412 4.67 -11.61 1.49
N ASP A 413 5.31 -11.82 0.34
CA ASP A 413 4.86 -11.28 -0.95
C ASP A 413 4.98 -12.26 -2.13
N ARG A 414 5.18 -13.55 -1.88
CA ARG A 414 5.34 -14.52 -2.97
C ARG A 414 4.13 -14.63 -3.91
N ASN A 415 2.95 -14.25 -3.44
CA ASN A 415 1.71 -14.40 -4.21
C ASN A 415 1.31 -13.16 -5.03
N LYS A 416 1.95 -12.00 -4.80
CA LYS A 416 1.45 -10.73 -5.40
C LYS A 416 2.17 -10.27 -6.66
N SER A 417 3.43 -10.67 -6.89
CA SER A 417 4.21 -10.09 -8.00
C SER A 417 4.60 -11.06 -9.12
N GLU A 418 4.50 -12.36 -8.91
CA GLU A 418 5.07 -13.33 -9.86
C GLU A 418 4.06 -13.95 -10.84
N ASN A 419 2.77 -13.94 -10.51
CA ASN A 419 1.70 -14.42 -11.39
C ASN A 419 0.57 -13.37 -11.46
N VAL A 420 0.88 -12.24 -12.10
CA VAL A 420 -0.19 -11.28 -12.44
C VAL A 420 -0.96 -11.86 -13.61
N GLU A 421 -2.23 -12.17 -13.38
CA GLU A 421 -3.18 -12.50 -14.43
C GLU A 421 -4.16 -11.34 -14.55
N VAL A 422 -4.49 -10.98 -15.78
CA VAL A 422 -5.54 -10.02 -16.10
C VAL A 422 -6.71 -10.85 -16.59
N ASP A 423 -7.82 -10.85 -15.84
CA ASP A 423 -8.94 -11.77 -16.09
C ASP A 423 -9.47 -11.65 -17.53
N GLU A 424 -9.56 -10.43 -18.05
CA GLU A 424 -10.01 -10.11 -19.41
C GLU A 424 -9.24 -10.87 -20.52
N ILE A 425 -7.94 -11.06 -20.35
CA ILE A 425 -7.05 -11.66 -21.36
C ILE A 425 -6.40 -12.99 -20.91
N SER A 426 -6.81 -13.51 -19.76
CA SER A 426 -6.20 -14.72 -19.16
C SER A 426 -6.36 -15.97 -20.02
N HIS A 427 -7.37 -15.99 -20.89
CA HIS A 427 -7.65 -17.08 -21.83
C HIS A 427 -6.74 -17.11 -23.07
N LEU A 428 -5.99 -16.01 -23.34
CA LEU A 428 -5.12 -15.88 -24.51
C LEU A 428 -3.73 -16.49 -24.27
N PRO A 429 -3.00 -16.91 -25.31
CA PRO A 429 -1.57 -17.22 -25.24
C PRO A 429 -0.75 -16.02 -24.72
N GLN A 430 0.42 -16.25 -24.13
CA GLN A 430 1.24 -15.19 -23.52
C GLN A 430 1.69 -14.11 -24.53
N GLU A 431 1.98 -14.51 -25.75
CA GLU A 431 2.30 -13.63 -26.87
C GLU A 431 1.12 -12.70 -27.17
N SER A 432 -0.08 -13.25 -27.32
CA SER A 432 -1.31 -12.49 -27.56
C SER A 432 -1.70 -11.61 -26.38
N GLN A 433 -1.39 -12.02 -25.12
CA GLN A 433 -1.57 -11.15 -23.95
C GLN A 433 -0.66 -9.93 -24.02
N ALA A 434 0.63 -10.11 -24.41
CA ALA A 434 1.57 -9.01 -24.55
C ALA A 434 1.13 -8.01 -25.63
N GLU A 435 0.66 -8.51 -26.77
CA GLU A 435 0.09 -7.69 -27.87
C GLU A 435 -1.16 -6.92 -27.41
N ALA A 436 -2.13 -7.60 -26.79
CA ALA A 436 -3.36 -6.97 -26.31
C ALA A 436 -3.10 -5.85 -25.29
N ILE A 437 -2.08 -6.00 -24.41
CA ILE A 437 -1.67 -4.95 -23.49
C ILE A 437 -0.98 -3.79 -24.23
N ALA A 438 -0.13 -4.11 -25.24
CA ALA A 438 0.52 -3.09 -26.06
C ALA A 438 -0.49 -2.26 -26.82
N ASP A 439 -1.52 -2.90 -27.39
CA ASP A 439 -2.62 -2.22 -28.10
C ASP A 439 -3.42 -1.32 -27.16
N SER A 440 -3.72 -1.77 -25.94
CA SER A 440 -4.42 -0.95 -24.94
C SER A 440 -3.61 0.32 -24.55
N PHE A 441 -2.30 0.21 -24.41
CA PHE A 441 -1.46 1.37 -24.09
C PHE A 441 -1.27 2.32 -25.29
N SER A 442 -1.12 1.78 -26.52
CA SER A 442 -0.97 2.60 -27.71
C SER A 442 -2.27 3.26 -28.16
N ALA A 443 -3.42 2.66 -27.90
CA ALA A 443 -4.73 3.21 -28.26
C ALA A 443 -4.90 4.65 -27.73
N ILE A 444 -4.50 4.90 -26.48
CA ILE A 444 -4.58 6.22 -25.86
C ILE A 444 -3.64 7.21 -26.55
N SER A 445 -2.41 6.76 -26.85
CA SER A 445 -1.41 7.58 -27.53
C SER A 445 -1.86 7.94 -28.95
N ASN A 446 -2.56 7.04 -29.64
CA ASN A 446 -3.05 7.21 -31.02
C ASN A 446 -4.24 8.20 -31.10
N GLU A 447 -4.82 8.63 -29.98
CA GLU A 447 -5.78 9.75 -29.96
C GLU A 447 -5.11 11.09 -30.28
N TYR A 448 -3.76 11.15 -30.28
CA TYR A 448 -2.97 12.36 -30.52
C TYR A 448 -2.30 12.30 -31.89
N GLU A 449 -2.18 13.44 -32.50
CA GLU A 449 -1.36 13.63 -33.69
C GLU A 449 0.12 13.67 -33.34
N LYS A 450 0.95 13.34 -34.31
CA LYS A 450 2.40 13.54 -34.18
C LYS A 450 2.71 14.99 -33.88
N ILE A 451 3.86 15.23 -33.21
CA ILE A 451 4.30 16.59 -32.93
C ILE A 451 4.33 17.44 -34.20
N ASN A 452 3.56 18.54 -34.17
CA ASN A 452 3.53 19.50 -35.28
C ASN A 452 4.55 20.59 -35.05
N LYS A 453 5.62 20.58 -35.85
CA LYS A 453 6.76 21.52 -35.74
C LYS A 453 6.35 22.92 -36.18
N ASP A 454 5.47 23.03 -37.17
CA ASP A 454 5.05 24.29 -37.76
C ASP A 454 4.25 25.18 -36.79
N GLU A 455 3.61 24.51 -35.82
CA GLU A 455 2.90 25.19 -34.74
C GLU A 455 3.82 25.70 -33.61
N ILE A 456 5.11 25.29 -33.59
CA ILE A 456 6.02 25.63 -32.49
C ILE A 456 6.95 26.72 -32.93
N VAL A 457 6.59 27.99 -32.61
CA VAL A 457 7.42 29.14 -32.91
C VAL A 457 8.55 29.22 -31.89
N ILE A 458 9.79 28.94 -32.35
CA ILE A 458 10.97 28.99 -31.49
C ILE A 458 11.56 30.41 -31.60
N PRO A 459 11.68 31.15 -30.48
CA PRO A 459 12.39 32.43 -30.51
C PRO A 459 13.82 32.26 -30.97
N PRO A 460 14.38 33.23 -31.76
CA PRO A 460 15.75 33.15 -32.21
C PRO A 460 16.73 33.10 -31.03
N PHE A 461 17.75 32.29 -31.15
CA PHE A 461 18.79 32.14 -30.14
C PHE A 461 20.19 32.06 -30.77
N ASN A 462 21.20 32.46 -30.00
CA ASN A 462 22.58 32.40 -30.45
C ASN A 462 23.10 30.95 -30.33
N GLN A 463 23.87 30.48 -31.30
CA GLN A 463 24.53 29.17 -31.27
C GLN A 463 25.44 28.97 -30.04
N SER A 464 26.05 30.05 -29.53
CA SER A 464 26.86 30.05 -28.31
C SER A 464 26.06 29.79 -27.05
N SER A 465 24.73 29.93 -27.07
CA SER A 465 23.83 29.62 -25.94
C SER A 465 23.53 28.13 -25.82
N ILE A 466 23.93 27.30 -26.79
CA ILE A 466 23.73 25.85 -26.72
C ILE A 466 24.67 25.28 -25.66
N PRO A 467 24.10 24.57 -24.65
CA PRO A 467 24.89 24.01 -23.55
C PRO A 467 25.91 22.98 -24.06
N GLN A 468 27.11 22.99 -23.51
CA GLN A 468 28.16 22.00 -23.79
C GLN A 468 28.58 21.28 -22.51
N PHE A 469 28.72 19.95 -22.58
CA PHE A 469 29.09 19.09 -21.48
C PHE A 469 30.47 18.47 -21.70
N LYS A 470 31.41 18.82 -20.80
CA LYS A 470 32.72 18.15 -20.73
C LYS A 470 32.60 16.72 -20.18
N PRO A 471 33.47 15.77 -20.57
CA PRO A 471 33.39 14.36 -20.11
C PRO A 471 33.31 14.22 -18.59
N HIS A 472 34.05 15.01 -17.81
CA HIS A 472 34.04 14.94 -16.35
C HIS A 472 32.65 15.24 -15.71
N LYS A 473 31.85 16.14 -16.36
CA LYS A 473 30.47 16.38 -15.93
C LYS A 473 29.57 15.16 -16.21
N VAL A 474 29.67 14.58 -17.40
CA VAL A 474 28.91 13.37 -17.79
C VAL A 474 29.32 12.19 -16.91
N MET A 475 30.60 12.02 -16.60
CA MET A 475 31.11 11.00 -15.67
C MET A 475 30.40 11.05 -14.32
N LYS A 476 30.12 12.23 -13.77
CA LYS A 476 29.40 12.39 -12.49
C LYS A 476 28.00 11.76 -12.56
N TYR A 477 27.28 11.92 -13.66
CA TYR A 477 25.95 11.28 -13.84
C TYR A 477 26.07 9.76 -14.01
N LEU A 478 27.03 9.27 -14.79
CA LEU A 478 27.28 7.83 -14.96
C LEU A 478 27.64 7.15 -13.61
N ARG A 479 28.46 7.76 -12.78
CA ARG A 479 28.79 7.26 -11.42
C ARG A 479 27.59 7.22 -10.47
N ASN A 480 26.59 8.07 -10.68
CA ASN A 480 25.40 8.16 -9.84
C ASN A 480 24.27 7.23 -10.29
N ILE A 481 24.45 6.43 -11.35
CA ILE A 481 23.47 5.43 -11.79
C ILE A 481 23.22 4.40 -10.67
N LYS A 482 21.93 4.12 -10.42
CA LYS A 482 21.50 3.12 -9.44
C LYS A 482 21.63 1.72 -10.04
N THR A 483 22.57 0.92 -9.54
CA THR A 483 22.89 -0.42 -10.06
C THR A 483 21.85 -1.50 -9.78
N ASN A 484 20.87 -1.21 -8.93
CA ASN A 484 19.79 -2.13 -8.53
C ASN A 484 18.47 -1.90 -9.29
N LYS A 485 18.46 -1.03 -10.29
CA LYS A 485 17.29 -0.82 -11.16
C LYS A 485 17.25 -1.86 -12.27
N SER A 486 16.04 -2.16 -12.76
CA SER A 486 15.82 -3.02 -13.93
C SER A 486 16.48 -2.43 -15.17
N THR A 487 17.04 -3.31 -15.99
CA THR A 487 17.64 -2.98 -17.29
C THR A 487 16.67 -3.39 -18.38
N ALA A 488 16.55 -2.59 -19.44
CA ALA A 488 15.80 -2.97 -20.62
C ALA A 488 16.46 -4.22 -21.27
N PRO A 489 15.70 -5.09 -21.92
CA PRO A 489 16.30 -6.23 -22.64
C PRO A 489 17.30 -5.75 -23.69
N GLY A 490 18.48 -6.36 -23.73
CA GLY A 490 19.55 -6.00 -24.67
C GLY A 490 20.27 -4.68 -24.38
N ASP A 491 20.10 -4.09 -23.19
CA ASP A 491 20.81 -2.86 -22.79
C ASP A 491 22.02 -3.19 -21.88
N ILE A 492 22.97 -2.23 -21.83
CA ILE A 492 24.19 -2.34 -21.03
C ILE A 492 23.83 -2.31 -19.53
N PRO A 493 24.30 -3.29 -18.73
CA PRO A 493 24.01 -3.32 -17.29
C PRO A 493 24.48 -2.05 -16.57
N PRO A 494 23.66 -1.45 -15.67
CA PRO A 494 24.02 -0.21 -14.96
C PRO A 494 25.32 -0.33 -14.15
N ARG A 495 25.69 -1.55 -13.71
CA ARG A 495 26.96 -1.80 -13.01
C ARG A 495 28.16 -1.53 -13.90
N ILE A 496 28.10 -1.95 -15.18
CA ILE A 496 29.17 -1.70 -16.17
C ILE A 496 29.33 -0.20 -16.40
N ILE A 497 28.22 0.50 -16.63
CA ILE A 497 28.22 1.93 -16.86
C ILE A 497 28.82 2.70 -15.66
N LYS A 498 28.45 2.30 -14.46
CA LYS A 498 28.96 2.94 -13.23
C LYS A 498 30.44 2.66 -12.99
N GLU A 499 30.87 1.40 -13.16
CA GLU A 499 32.25 1.00 -12.89
C GLU A 499 33.23 1.63 -13.90
N PHE A 500 32.82 1.73 -15.17
CA PHE A 500 33.63 2.25 -16.26
C PHE A 500 33.21 3.66 -16.71
N ALA A 501 32.59 4.42 -15.80
CA ALA A 501 32.08 5.76 -16.07
C ALA A 501 33.13 6.74 -16.65
N PHE A 502 34.38 6.61 -16.26
CA PHE A 502 35.48 7.45 -16.77
C PHE A 502 35.63 7.30 -18.29
N TYR A 503 35.79 6.08 -18.77
CA TYR A 503 36.00 5.78 -20.19
C TYR A 503 34.76 6.04 -21.04
N LEU A 504 33.57 5.70 -20.55
CA LEU A 504 32.28 5.88 -21.23
C LEU A 504 31.82 7.33 -21.28
N SER A 505 32.34 8.19 -20.41
CA SER A 505 31.96 9.60 -20.40
C SER A 505 32.46 10.37 -21.63
N ILE A 506 33.56 9.93 -22.24
CA ILE A 506 34.17 10.56 -23.42
C ILE A 506 33.25 10.45 -24.64
N PRO A 507 32.90 9.25 -25.14
CA PRO A 507 32.00 9.12 -26.29
C PRO A 507 30.58 9.62 -25.97
N LEU A 508 30.07 9.42 -24.77
CA LEU A 508 28.72 9.88 -24.42
C LEU A 508 28.61 11.40 -24.37
N SER A 509 29.63 12.11 -23.89
CA SER A 509 29.65 13.59 -23.95
C SER A 509 29.66 14.11 -25.38
N ASN A 510 30.38 13.46 -26.30
CA ASN A 510 30.38 13.77 -27.72
C ASN A 510 28.98 13.62 -28.34
N ILE A 511 28.29 12.51 -28.04
CA ILE A 511 26.91 12.24 -28.49
C ILE A 511 25.94 13.30 -27.97
N ILE A 512 25.99 13.62 -26.67
CA ILE A 512 25.11 14.63 -26.04
C ILE A 512 25.35 16.00 -26.70
N ASN A 513 26.60 16.43 -26.86
CA ASN A 513 26.94 17.71 -27.45
C ASN A 513 26.57 17.79 -28.94
N ALA A 514 26.79 16.72 -29.71
CA ALA A 514 26.34 16.62 -31.08
C ALA A 514 24.82 16.74 -31.19
N GLY A 515 24.09 15.98 -30.35
CA GLY A 515 22.62 16.03 -30.30
C GLY A 515 22.07 17.42 -29.96
N LEU A 516 22.67 18.09 -28.99
CA LEU A 516 22.26 19.46 -28.62
C LEU A 516 22.54 20.47 -29.77
N ARG A 517 23.69 20.35 -30.46
CA ARG A 517 24.06 21.23 -31.53
C ARG A 517 23.13 21.15 -32.74
N VAL A 518 22.75 19.94 -33.15
CA VAL A 518 21.83 19.71 -34.28
C VAL A 518 20.37 19.59 -33.90
N GLY A 519 20.04 19.69 -32.62
CA GLY A 519 18.67 19.54 -32.15
C GLY A 519 18.10 18.12 -32.33
N HIS A 520 18.96 17.09 -32.29
CA HIS A 520 18.54 15.73 -32.58
C HIS A 520 18.78 14.77 -31.41
N TRP A 521 17.74 14.03 -31.00
CA TRP A 521 17.82 12.97 -29.98
C TRP A 521 18.03 11.61 -30.63
N PRO A 522 19.03 10.80 -30.24
CA PRO A 522 19.30 9.53 -30.88
C PRO A 522 18.09 8.61 -30.92
N LYS A 523 17.76 8.02 -32.08
CA LYS A 523 16.58 7.15 -32.25
C LYS A 523 16.62 5.92 -31.33
N ILE A 524 17.79 5.32 -31.13
CA ILE A 524 17.93 4.14 -30.23
C ILE A 524 17.56 4.48 -28.77
N TYR A 525 17.69 5.75 -28.37
CA TYR A 525 17.35 6.20 -27.02
C TYR A 525 15.86 6.50 -26.84
N LYS A 526 15.09 6.62 -27.94
CA LYS A 526 13.63 6.86 -27.91
C LYS A 526 12.82 5.56 -27.75
N ARG A 527 13.47 4.39 -27.86
CA ARG A 527 12.84 3.08 -27.70
C ARG A 527 12.65 2.74 -26.23
N GLU A 528 11.44 2.37 -25.85
CA GLU A 528 11.14 2.02 -24.48
C GLU A 528 10.54 0.61 -24.35
N THR A 529 10.90 -0.06 -23.26
CA THR A 529 10.30 -1.34 -22.90
C THR A 529 9.37 -1.12 -21.72
N ILE A 530 8.07 -1.28 -21.94
CA ILE A 530 7.05 -1.11 -20.90
C ILE A 530 6.93 -2.38 -20.06
N THR A 531 6.96 -2.24 -18.74
CA THR A 531 6.60 -3.29 -17.80
C THR A 531 5.26 -2.93 -17.16
N PRO A 532 4.17 -3.66 -17.48
CA PRO A 532 2.86 -3.42 -16.89
C PRO A 532 2.86 -3.73 -15.39
N ILE A 533 2.35 -2.81 -14.57
CA ILE A 533 2.20 -2.99 -13.11
C ILE A 533 0.75 -2.77 -12.72
N PRO A 534 0.10 -3.71 -12.00
CA PRO A 534 -1.27 -3.55 -11.54
C PRO A 534 -1.46 -2.32 -10.63
N LYS A 535 -2.52 -1.55 -10.87
CA LYS A 535 -3.00 -0.48 -9.97
C LYS A 535 -3.62 -1.06 -8.71
N GLN A 536 -4.35 -2.17 -8.86
CA GLN A 536 -4.94 -2.98 -7.80
C GLN A 536 -4.74 -4.46 -8.11
N PHE A 537 -4.96 -5.32 -7.13
CA PHE A 537 -4.71 -6.75 -7.27
C PHE A 537 -5.91 -7.57 -6.77
N PRO A 538 -6.42 -8.55 -7.53
CA PRO A 538 -6.06 -8.89 -8.92
C PRO A 538 -6.54 -7.80 -9.91
N PRO A 539 -5.86 -7.59 -11.07
CA PRO A 539 -6.36 -6.73 -12.12
C PRO A 539 -7.41 -7.49 -12.96
N GLU A 540 -8.60 -6.94 -13.08
CA GLU A 540 -9.69 -7.51 -13.87
C GLU A 540 -9.55 -7.16 -15.37
N THR A 541 -9.15 -5.91 -15.65
CA THR A 541 -9.03 -5.37 -17.02
C THR A 541 -7.64 -4.81 -17.29
N ARG A 542 -7.27 -4.66 -18.56
CA ARG A 542 -6.00 -4.06 -19.02
C ARG A 542 -5.84 -2.61 -18.54
N ASP A 543 -6.92 -1.86 -18.40
CA ASP A 543 -6.91 -0.47 -17.90
C ASP A 543 -6.46 -0.36 -16.44
N MET A 544 -6.52 -1.45 -15.68
CA MET A 544 -5.99 -1.52 -14.32
C MET A 544 -4.47 -1.70 -14.26
N LEU A 545 -3.78 -1.67 -15.41
CA LEU A 545 -2.32 -1.70 -15.49
C LEU A 545 -1.74 -0.28 -15.64
N ARG A 546 -0.53 -0.08 -15.08
CA ARG A 546 0.29 1.12 -15.29
C ARG A 546 1.42 0.79 -16.25
N PRO A 547 1.65 1.55 -17.33
CA PRO A 547 2.77 1.38 -18.25
C PRO A 547 4.05 1.97 -17.66
N ILE A 548 4.87 1.17 -16.99
CA ILE A 548 6.15 1.65 -16.46
C ILE A 548 7.25 1.46 -17.50
N ALA A 549 7.81 2.57 -17.99
CA ALA A 549 8.84 2.58 -18.99
C ALA A 549 10.22 2.22 -18.44
N ASN A 550 10.88 1.27 -19.08
CA ASN A 550 12.30 0.98 -18.90
C ASN A 550 13.07 1.50 -20.11
N LEU A 551 13.70 2.65 -19.96
CA LEU A 551 14.55 3.29 -20.96
C LEU A 551 15.97 2.74 -20.89
N CYS A 552 16.74 2.83 -21.98
CA CYS A 552 18.14 2.50 -21.96
C CYS A 552 18.94 3.39 -20.98
N ASN A 553 20.01 2.86 -20.43
CA ASN A 553 20.71 3.54 -19.33
C ASN A 553 21.47 4.80 -19.78
N PHE A 554 21.96 4.86 -21.01
CA PHE A 554 22.55 6.09 -21.56
C PHE A 554 21.48 7.16 -21.79
N ASN A 555 20.28 6.78 -22.26
CA ASN A 555 19.15 7.70 -22.35
C ASN A 555 18.80 8.32 -20.99
N LYS A 556 18.73 7.53 -19.94
CA LYS A 556 18.45 8.05 -18.57
C LYS A 556 19.45 9.12 -18.12
N VAL A 557 20.72 9.00 -18.55
CA VAL A 557 21.75 10.01 -18.25
C VAL A 557 21.51 11.27 -19.08
N MET A 558 21.25 11.14 -20.36
CA MET A 558 20.96 12.28 -21.25
C MET A 558 19.69 13.03 -20.81
N GLU A 559 18.59 12.28 -20.51
CA GLU A 559 17.37 12.86 -19.97
C GLU A 559 17.61 13.63 -18.66
N LYS A 560 18.41 13.04 -17.76
CA LYS A 560 18.69 13.70 -16.48
C LYS A 560 19.44 15.01 -16.65
N ILE A 561 20.43 15.03 -17.53
CA ILE A 561 21.21 16.25 -17.84
C ILE A 561 20.29 17.35 -18.38
N ILE A 562 19.43 17.01 -19.33
CA ILE A 562 18.53 18.00 -19.97
C ILE A 562 17.41 18.41 -19.01
N SER A 563 16.88 17.46 -18.22
CA SER A 563 15.87 17.78 -17.20
C SER A 563 16.37 18.75 -16.14
N GLU A 564 17.63 18.67 -15.70
CA GLU A 564 18.18 19.62 -14.73
C GLU A 564 18.23 21.05 -15.28
N MET A 565 18.46 21.22 -16.57
CA MET A 565 18.38 22.56 -17.21
C MET A 565 16.94 23.05 -17.30
N ILE A 566 16.01 22.20 -17.72
CA ILE A 566 14.57 22.50 -17.75
C ILE A 566 14.08 22.93 -16.36
N VAL A 567 14.46 22.19 -15.31
CA VAL A 567 14.13 22.51 -13.93
C VAL A 567 14.64 23.91 -13.55
N SER A 568 15.90 24.17 -13.84
CA SER A 568 16.49 25.49 -13.56
C SER A 568 15.74 26.64 -14.24
N ASP A 569 15.33 26.43 -15.50
CA ASP A 569 14.63 27.45 -16.28
C ASP A 569 13.16 27.63 -15.85
N MET A 570 12.46 26.53 -15.50
CA MET A 570 11.02 26.54 -15.18
C MET A 570 10.72 26.91 -13.74
N THR A 571 11.58 26.55 -12.78
CA THR A 571 11.30 26.73 -11.34
C THR A 571 10.78 28.12 -10.98
N PRO A 572 11.31 29.23 -11.51
CA PRO A 572 10.80 30.56 -11.19
C PRO A 572 9.39 30.86 -11.70
N LYS A 573 8.89 30.09 -12.67
CA LYS A 573 7.57 30.26 -13.29
C LYS A 573 6.56 29.15 -12.95
N LEU A 574 6.95 28.24 -12.08
CA LEU A 574 6.02 27.21 -11.63
C LEU A 574 4.98 27.81 -10.67
N ASP A 575 3.74 27.32 -10.80
CA ASP A 575 2.64 27.69 -9.91
C ASP A 575 3.07 27.53 -8.43
N PRO A 576 2.97 28.59 -7.61
CA PRO A 576 3.29 28.51 -6.17
C PRO A 576 2.53 27.42 -5.44
N GLY A 577 1.29 27.14 -5.86
CA GLY A 577 0.46 26.04 -5.36
C GLY A 577 0.94 24.63 -5.74
N GLN A 578 1.96 24.47 -6.58
CA GLN A 578 2.56 23.18 -6.90
C GLN A 578 3.61 22.76 -5.85
N TYR A 579 3.38 21.62 -5.19
CA TYR A 579 4.28 21.06 -4.17
C TYR A 579 5.04 19.83 -4.65
N GLY A 580 4.60 19.21 -5.75
CA GLY A 580 5.24 18.02 -6.31
C GLY A 580 6.46 18.33 -7.18
N ASN A 581 7.48 17.48 -7.13
CA ASN A 581 8.72 17.56 -7.90
C ASN A 581 9.51 18.89 -7.76
N GLN A 582 9.26 19.66 -6.71
CA GLN A 582 10.01 20.87 -6.38
C GLN A 582 11.01 20.61 -5.25
N GLU A 583 12.16 21.30 -5.33
CA GLU A 583 13.18 21.24 -4.28
C GLU A 583 12.64 21.85 -2.98
N ASN A 584 12.96 21.22 -1.86
CA ASN A 584 12.55 21.62 -0.50
C ASN A 584 11.03 21.62 -0.25
N LYS A 585 10.20 21.23 -1.21
CA LYS A 585 8.75 21.01 -1.01
C LYS A 585 8.44 19.51 -0.89
N SER A 586 7.38 19.17 -0.18
CA SER A 586 6.98 17.76 0.10
C SER A 586 5.47 17.65 0.29
N ILE A 587 4.99 16.40 0.35
CA ILE A 587 3.61 16.07 0.75
C ILE A 587 3.20 16.79 2.05
N GLN A 588 4.11 16.90 3.01
CA GLN A 588 3.84 17.53 4.30
C GLN A 588 3.58 19.05 4.13
N HIS A 589 4.31 19.73 3.25
CA HIS A 589 4.06 21.16 2.94
C HIS A 589 2.67 21.36 2.35
N TYR A 590 2.28 20.53 1.37
CA TYR A 590 0.93 20.55 0.82
C TYR A 590 -0.12 20.37 1.91
N LEU A 591 -0.03 19.28 2.69
CA LEU A 591 -1.05 18.93 3.69
C LEU A 591 -1.11 19.97 4.83
N VAL A 592 0.02 20.48 5.32
CA VAL A 592 0.04 21.50 6.39
C VAL A 592 -0.65 22.76 5.90
N ARG A 593 -0.35 23.25 4.69
CA ARG A 593 -0.99 24.45 4.14
C ARG A 593 -2.46 24.23 3.85
N PHE A 594 -2.83 23.11 3.27
CA PHE A 594 -4.21 22.75 2.97
C PHE A 594 -5.08 22.71 4.24
N ILE A 595 -4.63 21.98 5.26
CA ILE A 595 -5.38 21.88 6.53
C ILE A 595 -5.39 23.23 7.28
N ASN A 596 -4.26 23.96 7.28
CA ASN A 596 -4.20 25.26 7.91
C ASN A 596 -5.17 26.26 7.25
N ARG A 597 -5.27 26.27 5.91
CA ARG A 597 -6.21 27.13 5.17
C ARG A 597 -7.66 26.84 5.55
N ILE A 598 -8.04 25.57 5.64
CA ILE A 598 -9.38 25.16 6.11
C ILE A 598 -9.62 25.64 7.55
N LEU A 599 -8.72 25.31 8.46
CA LEU A 599 -8.91 25.63 9.89
C LEU A 599 -8.95 27.12 10.18
N THR A 600 -8.09 27.91 9.52
CA THR A 600 -8.09 29.36 9.70
C THR A 600 -9.33 30.04 9.10
N SER A 601 -9.86 29.52 7.99
CA SER A 601 -11.07 30.05 7.35
C SER A 601 -12.36 29.69 8.11
N LEU A 602 -12.36 28.58 8.83
CA LEU A 602 -13.52 28.11 9.60
C LEU A 602 -13.44 28.51 11.09
N ASP A 603 -12.38 29.17 11.53
CA ASP A 603 -12.29 29.69 12.88
C ASP A 603 -13.25 30.87 13.06
N LYS A 604 -13.94 30.90 14.19
CA LYS A 604 -14.91 31.99 14.49
C LYS A 604 -14.17 33.32 14.51
N ASN A 605 -14.53 34.22 13.64
CA ASN A 605 -14.01 35.59 13.71
C ASN A 605 -14.71 36.44 14.77
N SER A 606 -14.18 37.62 15.07
CA SER A 606 -14.73 38.59 16.02
C SER A 606 -16.14 39.09 15.63
N LYS A 607 -16.57 38.91 14.37
CA LYS A 607 -17.89 39.32 13.84
C LYS A 607 -18.93 38.18 13.94
N GLY A 608 -18.56 37.01 14.47
CA GLY A 608 -19.46 35.86 14.61
C GLY A 608 -19.86 35.18 13.29
N GLU A 609 -19.15 35.45 12.18
CA GLU A 609 -19.41 34.81 10.88
C GLU A 609 -19.19 33.30 10.97
N VAL A 610 -20.13 32.56 10.38
CA VAL A 610 -20.08 31.11 10.31
C VAL A 610 -19.73 30.69 8.88
N ASN A 611 -18.58 30.08 8.71
CA ASN A 611 -18.09 29.66 7.43
C ASN A 611 -18.08 28.13 7.31
N ALA A 612 -18.25 27.64 6.08
CA ALA A 612 -17.95 26.26 5.66
C ALA A 612 -16.92 26.30 4.52
N ALA A 613 -16.24 25.19 4.29
CA ALA A 613 -15.33 25.06 3.15
C ALA A 613 -15.78 23.91 2.25
N LEU A 614 -15.94 24.20 0.97
CA LEU A 614 -16.18 23.20 -0.06
C LEU A 614 -14.88 22.93 -0.79
N CYS A 615 -14.42 21.69 -0.73
CA CYS A 615 -13.21 21.24 -1.40
C CYS A 615 -13.55 20.34 -2.58
N LEU A 616 -12.93 20.61 -3.74
CA LEU A 616 -12.91 19.73 -4.90
C LEU A 616 -11.57 19.00 -4.97
N PHE A 617 -11.62 17.69 -5.15
CA PHE A 617 -10.47 16.83 -5.44
C PHE A 617 -10.60 16.33 -6.88
N ILE A 618 -9.81 16.91 -7.77
CA ILE A 618 -9.90 16.67 -9.22
C ILE A 618 -8.90 15.58 -9.60
N ASP A 619 -9.40 14.49 -10.18
CA ASP A 619 -8.60 13.36 -10.66
C ASP A 619 -8.52 13.39 -12.20
N TRP A 620 -7.30 13.29 -12.72
CA TRP A 620 -7.07 13.29 -14.17
C TRP A 620 -7.20 11.87 -14.72
N LYS A 621 -7.85 11.74 -15.88
CA LYS A 621 -7.98 10.46 -16.57
C LYS A 621 -6.66 10.15 -17.29
N GLN A 622 -5.86 9.25 -16.70
CA GLN A 622 -4.60 8.76 -17.27
C GLN A 622 -3.61 9.91 -17.60
N ALA A 623 -3.37 10.81 -16.67
CA ALA A 623 -2.60 12.06 -16.79
C ALA A 623 -1.33 11.96 -17.68
N TYR A 624 -0.48 10.97 -17.41
CA TYR A 624 0.77 10.76 -18.16
C TYR A 624 0.58 10.18 -19.57
N SER A 625 -0.46 9.38 -19.79
CA SER A 625 -0.72 8.81 -21.12
C SER A 625 -1.47 9.79 -22.03
N ARG A 626 -2.04 10.86 -21.46
CA ARG A 626 -2.82 11.88 -22.15
C ARG A 626 -2.08 13.21 -22.22
N GLN A 627 -0.92 13.21 -22.89
CA GLN A 627 -0.12 14.40 -23.14
C GLN A 627 0.01 14.63 -24.63
N CYS A 628 -0.32 15.83 -25.08
CA CYS A 628 -0.09 16.29 -26.44
C CYS A 628 1.32 16.90 -26.54
N HIS A 629 2.25 16.27 -27.25
CA HIS A 629 3.65 16.71 -27.33
C HIS A 629 3.81 18.11 -27.92
N THR A 630 2.97 18.50 -28.92
CA THR A 630 2.99 19.87 -29.47
C THR A 630 2.66 20.88 -28.39
N LEU A 631 1.60 20.65 -27.61
CA LEU A 631 1.22 21.53 -26.50
C LEU A 631 2.23 21.49 -25.35
N GLY A 632 2.80 20.33 -25.08
CA GLY A 632 3.87 20.15 -24.08
C GLY A 632 5.09 21.01 -24.38
N VAL A 633 5.58 21.00 -25.65
CA VAL A 633 6.71 21.82 -26.05
C VAL A 633 6.35 23.32 -26.06
N LYS A 634 5.17 23.73 -26.51
CA LYS A 634 4.67 25.11 -26.38
C LYS A 634 4.64 25.53 -24.90
N SER A 635 4.22 24.66 -24.01
CA SER A 635 4.19 24.92 -22.55
C SER A 635 5.59 25.09 -21.98
N PHE A 636 6.59 24.33 -22.42
CA PHE A 636 7.99 24.55 -22.02
C PHE A 636 8.47 25.98 -22.36
N LEU A 637 8.21 26.46 -23.56
CA LEU A 637 8.54 27.86 -23.96
C LEU A 637 7.80 28.87 -23.07
N LYS A 638 6.47 28.67 -22.87
CA LYS A 638 5.64 29.54 -22.02
C LYS A 638 6.21 29.63 -20.59
N ASN A 639 6.65 28.50 -20.06
CA ASN A 639 7.19 28.38 -18.70
C ASN A 639 8.70 28.69 -18.61
N GLY A 640 9.30 29.24 -19.65
CA GLY A 640 10.62 29.86 -19.61
C GLY A 640 11.79 28.95 -19.94
N VAL A 641 11.55 27.74 -20.45
CA VAL A 641 12.63 26.90 -20.97
C VAL A 641 13.33 27.62 -22.11
N ARG A 642 14.66 27.72 -22.02
CA ARG A 642 15.48 28.42 -23.00
C ARG A 642 15.28 27.87 -24.41
N PRO A 643 15.15 28.77 -25.41
CA PRO A 643 14.89 28.38 -26.81
C PRO A 643 15.90 27.39 -27.39
N SER A 644 17.16 27.44 -26.96
CA SER A 644 18.22 26.53 -27.45
C SER A 644 18.02 25.06 -27.10
N LEU A 645 17.12 24.71 -26.14
CA LEU A 645 16.75 23.33 -25.82
C LEU A 645 15.53 22.82 -26.60
N ILE A 646 14.73 23.70 -27.21
CA ILE A 646 13.48 23.30 -27.85
C ILE A 646 13.68 22.35 -29.03
N PRO A 647 14.68 22.54 -29.94
CA PRO A 647 14.89 21.63 -31.05
C PRO A 647 15.13 20.18 -30.60
N ILE A 648 15.94 19.99 -29.56
CA ILE A 648 16.24 18.63 -29.04
C ILE A 648 15.05 18.03 -28.29
N LEU A 649 14.18 18.84 -27.66
CA LEU A 649 12.94 18.39 -27.02
C LEU A 649 11.91 17.96 -28.08
N ILE A 650 11.75 18.71 -29.17
CA ILE A 650 10.91 18.29 -30.31
C ILE A 650 11.40 16.94 -30.81
N SER A 651 12.70 16.80 -31.06
CA SER A 651 13.26 15.52 -31.50
C SER A 651 13.08 14.40 -30.48
N TYR A 652 13.10 14.66 -29.16
CA TYR A 652 12.86 13.66 -28.12
C TYR A 652 11.44 13.08 -28.20
N PHE A 653 10.44 13.91 -28.41
CA PHE A 653 9.04 13.51 -28.47
C PHE A 653 8.60 12.94 -29.81
N GLU A 654 9.37 13.21 -30.88
CA GLU A 654 9.11 12.69 -32.21
C GLU A 654 9.50 11.21 -32.35
N ASP A 655 8.68 10.42 -33.06
CA ASP A 655 8.96 9.02 -33.41
C ASP A 655 9.36 8.12 -32.23
N ARG A 656 8.68 8.27 -31.11
CA ARG A 656 8.84 7.36 -29.95
C ARG A 656 8.22 6.01 -30.25
N GLU A 657 8.85 4.96 -29.72
CA GLU A 657 8.39 3.58 -29.88
C GLU A 657 8.38 2.84 -28.56
N MET A 658 7.38 1.99 -28.35
CA MET A 658 7.32 1.09 -27.19
C MET A 658 7.16 -0.36 -27.58
N LYS A 659 7.67 -1.26 -26.72
CA LYS A 659 7.36 -2.69 -26.67
C LYS A 659 6.92 -3.06 -25.26
N VAL A 660 5.92 -3.92 -25.12
CA VAL A 660 5.46 -4.40 -23.82
C VAL A 660 6.15 -5.71 -23.47
N LYS A 661 6.72 -5.79 -22.26
CA LYS A 661 7.26 -7.03 -21.69
C LYS A 661 6.27 -7.63 -20.71
N TRP A 662 5.65 -8.74 -21.09
CA TRP A 662 4.66 -9.44 -20.27
C TRP A 662 5.04 -10.91 -20.09
N LYS A 663 5.12 -11.39 -18.84
CA LYS A 663 5.49 -12.80 -18.50
C LYS A 663 6.73 -13.34 -19.22
N GLY A 664 7.67 -12.47 -19.59
CA GLY A 664 8.92 -12.82 -20.27
C GLY A 664 8.90 -12.68 -21.80
N VAL A 665 7.74 -12.45 -22.39
CA VAL A 665 7.54 -12.22 -23.83
C VAL A 665 7.56 -10.72 -24.12
N LEU A 666 8.05 -10.32 -25.31
CA LEU A 666 8.02 -8.95 -25.81
C LEU A 666 6.98 -8.86 -26.94
N SER A 667 6.15 -7.81 -26.91
CA SER A 667 5.27 -7.48 -28.02
C SER A 667 6.04 -6.92 -29.22
N GLU A 668 5.35 -6.79 -30.35
CA GLU A 668 5.79 -5.98 -31.47
C GLU A 668 5.85 -4.49 -31.07
N SER A 669 6.59 -3.71 -31.88
CA SER A 669 6.77 -2.28 -31.64
C SER A 669 5.50 -1.49 -31.95
N ARG A 670 5.16 -0.52 -31.10
CA ARG A 670 4.07 0.45 -31.32
C ARG A 670 4.63 1.87 -31.29
N LYS A 671 4.19 2.71 -32.21
CA LYS A 671 4.52 4.15 -32.20
C LYS A 671 3.72 4.85 -31.12
N LEU A 672 4.30 5.92 -30.56
CA LEU A 672 3.69 6.77 -29.52
C LEU A 672 3.67 8.23 -30.00
N PRO A 673 2.62 8.65 -30.73
CA PRO A 673 2.52 10.05 -31.17
C PRO A 673 2.19 11.01 -30.01
N GLY A 674 1.67 10.53 -28.90
CA GLY A 674 1.40 11.29 -27.67
C GLY A 674 1.69 10.46 -26.42
N GLY A 675 1.57 11.07 -25.25
CA GLY A 675 1.76 10.45 -23.95
C GLY A 675 3.19 10.41 -23.43
N GLY A 676 3.35 10.70 -22.15
CA GLY A 676 4.64 10.66 -21.45
C GLY A 676 5.00 9.27 -20.96
N ALA A 677 6.27 8.91 -21.05
CA ALA A 677 6.80 7.68 -20.50
C ALA A 677 6.77 7.69 -18.96
N MET A 678 5.93 6.88 -18.33
CA MET A 678 5.91 6.75 -16.86
C MET A 678 7.26 6.20 -16.36
N GLY A 679 8.04 7.06 -15.70
CA GLY A 679 9.37 6.72 -15.19
C GLY A 679 10.51 7.38 -15.94
N ALA A 680 10.25 8.11 -17.04
CA ALA A 680 11.17 9.03 -17.68
C ALA A 680 11.21 10.37 -16.95
N SER A 681 12.37 11.00 -16.91
CA SER A 681 12.52 12.32 -16.27
C SER A 681 11.80 13.42 -17.06
N LEU A 682 11.97 13.43 -18.37
CA LEU A 682 11.37 14.44 -19.25
C LEU A 682 9.85 14.37 -19.30
N GLY A 683 9.25 13.18 -19.29
CA GLY A 683 7.80 13.02 -19.27
C GLY A 683 7.13 13.62 -18.02
N ASN A 684 7.83 13.58 -16.88
CA ASN A 684 7.34 14.26 -15.67
C ASN A 684 7.34 15.78 -15.81
N TRP A 685 8.39 16.34 -16.43
CA TRP A 685 8.51 17.79 -16.62
C TRP A 685 7.59 18.30 -17.72
N GLU A 686 7.38 17.52 -18.77
CA GLU A 686 6.36 17.81 -19.78
C GLU A 686 4.98 17.96 -19.12
N TYR A 687 4.60 16.96 -18.27
CA TYR A 687 3.33 17.01 -17.55
C TYR A 687 3.22 18.25 -16.65
N LEU A 688 4.24 18.54 -15.85
CA LEU A 688 4.25 19.71 -14.95
C LEU A 688 4.18 21.03 -15.73
N SER A 689 4.89 21.10 -16.86
CA SER A 689 4.85 22.28 -17.73
C SER A 689 3.47 22.47 -18.34
N GLN A 690 2.87 21.40 -18.85
CA GLN A 690 1.56 21.42 -19.50
C GLN A 690 0.43 21.73 -18.49
N SER A 691 0.53 21.23 -17.24
CA SER A 691 -0.48 21.42 -16.20
C SER A 691 -0.24 22.64 -15.30
N ASN A 692 0.78 23.47 -15.60
CA ASN A 692 1.20 24.55 -14.71
C ASN A 692 0.06 25.55 -14.43
N ASP A 693 -0.67 25.94 -15.46
CA ASP A 693 -1.76 26.92 -15.44
C ASP A 693 -3.17 26.28 -15.30
N SER A 694 -3.25 24.99 -15.00
CA SER A 694 -4.52 24.25 -15.00
C SER A 694 -5.59 24.75 -14.02
N ALA A 695 -5.21 25.48 -13.00
CA ALA A 695 -6.09 26.04 -11.98
C ALA A 695 -5.89 27.53 -11.71
N ASP A 696 -5.43 28.30 -12.71
CA ASP A 696 -5.22 29.74 -12.57
C ASP A 696 -6.51 30.53 -12.32
N CYS A 697 -7.67 29.93 -12.58
CA CYS A 697 -8.96 30.48 -12.23
C CYS A 697 -9.29 30.43 -10.73
N VAL A 698 -8.50 29.69 -9.93
CA VAL A 698 -8.65 29.56 -8.47
C VAL A 698 -7.60 30.47 -7.79
N PRO A 699 -7.96 31.21 -6.73
CA PRO A 699 -6.99 31.98 -5.96
C PRO A 699 -5.80 31.12 -5.51
N GLU A 700 -4.60 31.75 -5.43
CA GLU A 700 -3.36 31.02 -5.11
C GLU A 700 -3.44 30.29 -3.76
N GLU A 701 -4.01 30.94 -2.76
CA GLU A 701 -4.17 30.38 -1.42
C GLU A 701 -5.20 29.26 -1.33
N ASP A 702 -6.05 29.07 -2.35
CA ASP A 702 -7.16 28.10 -2.38
C ASP A 702 -6.91 26.98 -3.42
N ARG A 703 -5.75 26.96 -4.09
CA ARG A 703 -5.35 25.91 -5.01
C ARG A 703 -4.12 25.15 -4.54
N PHE A 704 -4.21 23.83 -4.54
CA PHE A 704 -3.16 22.92 -4.05
C PHE A 704 -2.91 21.84 -5.08
N LYS A 705 -1.65 21.75 -5.58
CA LYS A 705 -1.21 20.78 -6.59
C LYS A 705 -0.10 19.90 -6.04
N PHE A 706 -0.16 18.61 -6.30
CA PHE A 706 0.95 17.69 -6.06
C PHE A 706 1.10 16.76 -7.27
N VAL A 707 1.85 17.20 -8.28
CA VAL A 707 1.97 16.58 -9.60
C VAL A 707 0.59 16.54 -10.29
N ASP A 708 -0.07 15.36 -10.27
CA ASP A 708 -1.40 15.13 -10.86
C ASP A 708 -2.55 15.31 -9.85
N ASP A 709 -2.30 15.31 -8.55
CA ASP A 709 -3.33 15.61 -7.55
C ASP A 709 -3.60 17.13 -7.50
N LEU A 710 -4.84 17.55 -7.81
CA LEU A 710 -5.31 18.92 -7.73
C LEU A 710 -6.46 19.02 -6.73
N SER A 711 -6.32 19.92 -5.75
CA SER A 711 -7.39 20.29 -4.82
C SER A 711 -7.66 21.77 -4.87
N THR A 712 -8.94 22.16 -4.86
CA THR A 712 -9.37 23.57 -4.79
C THR A 712 -10.29 23.76 -3.60
N LEU A 713 -10.25 24.96 -3.00
CA LEU A 713 -11.10 25.33 -1.88
C LEU A 713 -11.98 26.50 -2.26
N GLU A 714 -13.21 26.48 -1.74
CA GLU A 714 -14.12 27.63 -1.70
C GLU A 714 -14.57 27.80 -0.26
N ILE A 715 -14.39 29.00 0.28
CA ILE A 715 -14.89 29.37 1.59
C ILE A 715 -16.26 30.01 1.44
N ILE A 716 -17.27 29.45 2.09
CA ILE A 716 -18.67 29.80 1.96
C ILE A 716 -19.14 30.39 3.29
N ASN A 717 -19.63 31.65 3.25
CA ASN A 717 -20.27 32.27 4.41
C ASN A 717 -21.74 31.82 4.51
N LEU A 718 -22.04 31.03 5.52
CA LEU A 718 -23.37 30.42 5.69
C LEU A 718 -24.44 31.42 6.10
N MET A 719 -24.08 32.54 6.73
CA MET A 719 -25.05 33.59 7.10
C MET A 719 -25.53 34.36 5.88
N THR A 720 -24.66 34.67 4.94
CA THR A 720 -25.01 35.41 3.71
C THR A 720 -25.94 34.61 2.82
N ILE A 721 -25.78 33.28 2.79
CA ILE A 721 -26.59 32.39 1.95
C ILE A 721 -27.97 32.18 2.55
N GLY A 722 -28.12 32.12 3.87
CA GLY A 722 -29.42 32.05 4.56
C GLY A 722 -30.40 33.16 4.21
N LEU A 723 -29.87 34.35 3.90
CA LEU A 723 -30.69 35.51 3.46
C LEU A 723 -31.14 35.41 2.00
N SER A 724 -30.33 34.82 1.12
CA SER A 724 -30.68 34.67 -0.30
C SER A 724 -31.53 33.43 -0.62
N SER A 725 -31.44 32.34 0.15
CA SER A 725 -32.22 31.13 -0.04
C SER A 725 -33.69 31.21 0.40
N LEU A 726 -34.06 32.20 1.21
CA LEU A 726 -35.46 32.53 1.53
C LEU A 726 -36.24 33.01 0.29
N LEU A 727 -35.55 33.37 -0.79
CA LEU A 727 -36.16 33.85 -2.04
C LEU A 727 -36.38 32.75 -3.10
N VAL A 728 -35.88 31.51 -2.91
CA VAL A 728 -36.00 30.44 -3.89
C VAL A 728 -36.70 29.22 -3.24
N LYS A 729 -37.97 29.34 -2.92
CA LYS A 729 -38.76 28.29 -2.24
C LYS A 729 -39.33 27.19 -3.16
N ASN A 730 -39.03 27.14 -4.45
CA ASN A 730 -39.87 26.35 -5.35
C ASN A 730 -39.23 25.04 -5.94
N HIS A 731 -37.99 24.66 -5.58
CA HIS A 731 -37.44 23.36 -6.02
C HIS A 731 -36.45 22.80 -5.02
N VAL A 732 -36.94 22.20 -3.95
CA VAL A 732 -36.13 21.42 -3.00
C VAL A 732 -36.27 19.94 -3.33
N PRO A 733 -35.20 19.19 -3.65
CA PRO A 733 -35.27 17.73 -3.85
C PRO A 733 -35.67 17.02 -2.55
N ASN A 734 -36.41 15.93 -2.64
CA ASN A 734 -36.96 15.16 -1.50
C ASN A 734 -35.96 14.50 -0.56
N ASP A 735 -34.65 14.56 -0.84
CA ASP A 735 -33.59 13.84 -0.11
C ASP A 735 -32.80 14.71 0.87
N ILE A 736 -33.28 15.92 1.20
CA ILE A 736 -32.60 16.82 2.12
C ILE A 736 -33.14 16.62 3.54
N PRO A 737 -32.25 16.47 4.57
CA PRO A 737 -32.69 16.46 5.96
C PRO A 737 -33.47 17.72 6.32
N SER A 738 -34.49 17.60 7.15
CA SER A 738 -35.46 18.65 7.50
C SER A 738 -34.86 19.96 8.03
N HIS A 739 -33.56 20.05 8.24
CA HIS A 739 -32.82 21.18 8.80
C HIS A 739 -31.61 21.64 7.96
N GLY A 740 -31.50 21.25 6.69
CA GLY A 740 -30.38 21.60 5.80
C GLY A 740 -30.76 22.62 4.72
N GLN A 741 -29.79 23.49 4.35
CA GLN A 741 -29.92 24.42 3.23
C GLN A 741 -29.29 23.82 1.97
N PHE A 742 -30.00 23.90 0.84
CA PHE A 742 -29.45 23.52 -0.47
C PHE A 742 -28.96 24.77 -1.20
N ILE A 743 -27.69 24.74 -1.65
CA ILE A 743 -27.10 25.80 -2.44
C ILE A 743 -27.08 25.33 -3.91
N SER A 744 -27.70 26.07 -4.80
CA SER A 744 -27.70 25.75 -6.24
C SER A 744 -26.26 25.87 -6.80
N ASN A 745 -25.96 25.04 -7.81
CA ASN A 745 -24.64 25.01 -8.43
C ASN A 745 -24.23 26.37 -9.03
N GLU A 746 -25.19 27.14 -9.52
CA GLU A 746 -24.96 28.45 -10.15
C GLU A 746 -24.39 29.50 -9.21
N ASN A 747 -24.62 29.32 -7.90
CA ASN A 747 -24.15 30.24 -6.86
C ASN A 747 -22.80 29.83 -6.24
N LEU A 748 -22.17 28.72 -6.72
CA LEU A 748 -20.93 28.22 -6.18
C LEU A 748 -19.74 28.52 -7.09
N LYS A 749 -18.72 29.19 -6.58
CA LYS A 749 -17.44 29.36 -7.26
C LYS A 749 -16.79 28.03 -7.64
N SER A 750 -16.97 27.00 -6.81
CA SER A 750 -16.47 25.65 -7.09
C SER A 750 -17.04 25.07 -8.40
N GLN A 751 -18.32 25.35 -8.73
CA GLN A 751 -18.88 24.97 -10.03
C GLN A 751 -18.24 25.79 -11.18
N GLU A 752 -18.03 27.06 -10.98
CA GLU A 752 -17.35 27.92 -11.95
C GLU A 752 -15.88 27.46 -12.17
N TYR A 753 -15.17 27.17 -11.08
CA TYR A 753 -13.79 26.63 -11.16
C TYR A 753 -13.78 25.32 -11.94
N LEU A 754 -14.69 24.39 -11.64
CA LEU A 754 -14.78 23.10 -12.32
C LEU A 754 -15.06 23.27 -13.83
N ASN A 755 -15.94 24.19 -14.20
CA ASN A 755 -16.25 24.51 -15.60
C ASN A 755 -15.00 25.11 -16.32
N LYS A 756 -14.32 26.07 -15.71
CA LYS A 756 -13.10 26.69 -16.26
C LYS A 756 -11.94 25.69 -16.40
N ILE A 757 -11.74 24.85 -15.39
CA ILE A 757 -10.73 23.79 -15.45
C ILE A 757 -11.09 22.77 -16.54
N ASN A 758 -12.38 22.41 -16.69
CA ASN A 758 -12.81 21.54 -17.78
C ASN A 758 -12.54 22.17 -19.17
N SER A 759 -12.87 23.44 -19.37
CA SER A 759 -12.57 24.15 -20.63
C SER A 759 -11.08 24.23 -20.90
N TRP A 760 -10.26 24.40 -19.84
CA TRP A 760 -8.80 24.32 -19.94
C TRP A 760 -8.35 22.91 -20.41
N THR A 761 -8.98 21.83 -19.91
CA THR A 761 -8.62 20.47 -20.34
C THR A 761 -8.88 20.21 -21.80
N GLU A 762 -9.93 20.79 -22.36
CA GLU A 762 -10.26 20.70 -23.80
C GLU A 762 -9.18 21.37 -24.66
N LYS A 763 -8.72 22.57 -24.25
CA LYS A 763 -7.62 23.29 -24.91
C LYS A 763 -6.30 22.52 -24.85
N MET A 764 -6.02 21.88 -23.71
CA MET A 764 -4.78 21.14 -23.47
C MET A 764 -4.86 19.66 -23.90
N LYS A 765 -5.98 19.24 -24.51
CA LYS A 765 -6.25 17.86 -24.94
C LYS A 765 -6.07 16.84 -23.79
N MET A 766 -6.39 17.26 -22.56
CA MET A 766 -6.41 16.43 -21.36
C MET A 766 -7.85 16.07 -20.96
N GLN A 767 -8.03 15.23 -19.95
CA GLN A 767 -9.37 14.84 -19.50
C GLN A 767 -9.42 14.71 -17.97
N ILE A 768 -10.53 15.18 -17.38
CA ILE A 768 -10.86 14.93 -15.97
C ILE A 768 -11.63 13.60 -15.88
N SER A 769 -11.44 12.88 -14.79
CA SER A 769 -12.17 11.66 -14.46
C SER A 769 -13.39 12.02 -13.62
N GLU A 770 -14.58 12.04 -14.22
CA GLU A 770 -15.85 12.40 -13.57
C GLU A 770 -16.12 11.47 -12.35
N LYS A 771 -15.90 10.15 -12.55
CA LYS A 771 -16.17 9.13 -11.51
C LYS A 771 -15.23 9.21 -10.31
N LYS A 772 -14.00 9.71 -10.49
CA LYS A 772 -12.98 9.77 -9.42
C LYS A 772 -12.85 11.15 -8.80
N THR A 773 -13.26 12.18 -9.51
CA THR A 773 -13.35 13.53 -8.93
C THR A 773 -14.39 13.53 -7.82
N LYS A 774 -14.05 14.08 -6.66
CA LYS A 774 -14.89 14.08 -5.46
C LYS A 774 -14.95 15.48 -4.88
N ALA A 775 -15.98 15.72 -4.09
CA ALA A 775 -16.10 16.91 -3.27
C ALA A 775 -16.19 16.53 -1.79
N MET A 776 -15.75 17.42 -0.92
CA MET A 776 -15.90 17.28 0.53
C MET A 776 -16.29 18.62 1.13
N ILE A 777 -17.26 18.59 2.03
CA ILE A 777 -17.73 19.77 2.74
C ILE A 777 -17.21 19.72 4.16
N PHE A 778 -16.40 20.72 4.53
CA PHE A 778 -15.95 20.92 5.91
C PHE A 778 -16.87 21.93 6.59
N ASN A 779 -17.63 21.46 7.56
CA ASN A 779 -18.52 22.27 8.36
C ASN A 779 -18.47 21.79 9.81
N PHE A 780 -18.12 22.70 10.72
CA PHE A 780 -17.93 22.37 12.14
C PHE A 780 -19.06 22.90 13.03
N THR A 781 -20.17 23.33 12.43
CA THR A 781 -21.34 23.86 13.15
C THR A 781 -22.54 22.95 12.93
N ASP A 782 -23.23 22.60 14.01
CA ASP A 782 -24.45 21.79 13.94
C ASP A 782 -25.68 22.60 13.50
N ASN A 783 -25.62 23.93 13.65
CA ASN A 783 -26.78 24.82 13.42
C ASN A 783 -26.97 25.19 11.94
N TYR A 784 -25.95 25.03 11.10
CA TYR A 784 -25.97 25.37 9.67
C TYR A 784 -25.44 24.21 8.86
N GLN A 785 -26.33 23.45 8.28
CA GLN A 785 -25.96 22.39 7.34
C GLN A 785 -26.29 22.82 5.91
N PHE A 786 -25.42 22.54 4.95
CA PHE A 786 -25.73 22.74 3.56
C PHE A 786 -25.37 21.52 2.72
N SER A 787 -26.08 21.37 1.62
CA SER A 787 -25.82 20.37 0.59
C SER A 787 -25.75 21.05 -0.77
N THR A 788 -25.07 20.43 -1.70
CA THR A 788 -24.96 20.92 -3.08
C THR A 788 -24.80 19.74 -4.05
N ARG A 789 -25.05 20.00 -5.34
CA ARG A 789 -24.80 19.03 -6.42
C ARG A 789 -23.92 19.67 -7.48
N LEU A 790 -22.62 19.46 -7.39
CA LEU A 790 -21.69 19.90 -8.43
C LEU A 790 -21.80 18.96 -9.64
N ASN A 791 -21.73 19.52 -10.82
CA ASN A 791 -21.87 18.77 -12.07
C ASN A 791 -20.66 18.94 -12.99
N LEU A 792 -20.20 17.85 -13.56
CA LEU A 792 -19.15 17.82 -14.58
C LEU A 792 -19.64 17.01 -15.78
N LYS A 793 -19.83 17.66 -16.92
CA LYS A 793 -20.29 17.03 -18.17
C LYS A 793 -21.54 16.17 -17.99
N GLY A 794 -22.54 16.65 -17.25
CA GLY A 794 -23.78 15.93 -16.97
C GLY A 794 -23.70 14.89 -15.84
N THR A 795 -22.52 14.63 -15.28
CA THR A 795 -22.32 13.71 -14.16
C THR A 795 -22.23 14.48 -12.83
N ASN A 796 -23.04 14.12 -11.85
CA ASN A 796 -22.95 14.70 -10.51
C ASN A 796 -21.68 14.22 -9.81
N ILE A 797 -20.94 15.17 -9.23
CA ILE A 797 -19.76 14.89 -8.42
C ILE A 797 -20.20 14.36 -7.06
N GLU A 798 -19.64 13.21 -6.66
CA GLU A 798 -19.92 12.59 -5.38
C GLU A 798 -19.32 13.41 -4.23
N ILE A 799 -20.17 13.74 -3.25
CA ILE A 799 -19.71 14.34 -1.98
C ILE A 799 -19.35 13.21 -1.02
N VAL A 800 -18.16 13.25 -0.48
CA VAL A 800 -17.62 12.20 0.39
C VAL A 800 -17.29 12.76 1.77
N ASP A 801 -17.55 11.96 2.82
CA ASP A 801 -17.22 12.32 4.20
C ASP A 801 -15.75 12.09 4.54
N LYS A 802 -15.07 11.22 3.80
CA LYS A 802 -13.64 10.94 3.97
C LYS A 802 -12.97 10.58 2.66
N MET A 803 -11.70 10.99 2.55
CA MET A 803 -10.87 10.72 1.38
C MET A 803 -9.41 10.52 1.77
N LYS A 804 -8.69 9.73 0.99
CA LYS A 804 -7.25 9.55 1.13
C LYS A 804 -6.50 10.48 0.19
N ILE A 805 -5.82 11.46 0.74
CA ILE A 805 -5.05 12.48 0.01
C ILE A 805 -3.57 12.25 0.30
N LEU A 806 -2.76 12.03 -0.74
CA LEU A 806 -1.30 11.85 -0.63
C LEU A 806 -0.89 10.86 0.47
N GLY A 807 -1.71 9.83 0.68
CA GLY A 807 -1.43 8.77 1.65
C GLY A 807 -1.99 8.97 3.06
N THR A 808 -2.55 10.14 3.37
CA THR A 808 -3.21 10.49 4.63
C THR A 808 -4.73 10.48 4.45
N ILE A 809 -5.46 9.87 5.37
CA ILE A 809 -6.94 9.88 5.35
C ILE A 809 -7.41 11.14 6.05
N ILE A 810 -8.23 11.92 5.36
CA ILE A 810 -8.86 13.15 5.86
C ILE A 810 -10.36 12.93 5.82
N ASN A 811 -11.07 13.30 6.87
CA ASN A 811 -12.53 13.33 6.91
C ASN A 811 -13.05 14.77 7.06
N ASN A 812 -14.33 14.97 6.80
CA ASN A 812 -15.00 16.27 6.81
C ASN A 812 -15.03 16.96 8.19
N GLN A 813 -14.77 16.23 9.27
CA GLN A 813 -14.66 16.74 10.62
C GLN A 813 -13.21 17.01 11.05
N LEU A 814 -12.22 16.68 10.20
CA LEU A 814 -10.79 16.70 10.54
C LEU A 814 -10.47 15.91 11.80
N SER A 815 -11.25 14.86 12.10
CA SER A 815 -10.87 13.86 13.10
C SER A 815 -9.88 12.88 12.47
N TRP A 816 -8.91 12.43 13.25
CA TRP A 816 -7.81 11.62 12.73
C TRP A 816 -7.97 10.13 13.03
N ASP A 817 -9.14 9.70 13.50
CA ASP A 817 -9.43 8.31 13.89
C ASP A 817 -9.22 7.34 12.72
N ASP A 818 -9.81 7.64 11.56
CA ASP A 818 -9.66 6.83 10.35
C ASP A 818 -8.19 6.71 9.92
N ASN A 819 -7.43 7.81 9.99
CA ASN A 819 -6.01 7.82 9.64
C ASN A 819 -5.16 7.00 10.63
N CYS A 820 -5.39 7.17 11.93
CA CYS A 820 -4.71 6.41 12.98
C CYS A 820 -4.98 4.92 12.86
N ASN A 821 -6.23 4.52 12.66
CA ASN A 821 -6.63 3.13 12.46
C ASN A 821 -5.96 2.50 11.24
N GLU A 822 -5.91 3.20 10.11
CA GLU A 822 -5.22 2.71 8.90
C GLU A 822 -3.70 2.57 9.11
N ILE A 823 -3.07 3.51 9.80
CA ILE A 823 -1.64 3.47 10.15
C ILE A 823 -1.35 2.29 11.08
N ILE A 824 -2.14 2.12 12.15
CA ILE A 824 -2.00 1.02 13.10
C ILE A 824 -2.16 -0.33 12.39
N LYS A 825 -3.15 -0.48 11.51
CA LYS A 825 -3.36 -1.68 10.71
C LYS A 825 -2.14 -2.03 9.85
N LYS A 826 -1.55 -1.03 9.19
CA LYS A 826 -0.31 -1.23 8.41
C LYS A 826 0.87 -1.65 9.28
N VAL A 827 1.03 -1.05 10.45
CA VAL A 827 2.11 -1.39 11.39
C VAL A 827 1.94 -2.80 11.94
N ASN A 828 0.74 -3.17 12.35
CA ASN A 828 0.45 -4.51 12.86
C ASN A 828 0.72 -5.59 11.80
N SER A 829 0.40 -5.32 10.54
CA SER A 829 0.81 -6.18 9.42
C SER A 829 2.33 -6.35 9.33
N ARG A 830 3.11 -5.29 9.57
CA ARG A 830 4.58 -5.32 9.54
C ARG A 830 5.17 -5.98 10.79
N MET A 831 4.49 -5.96 11.92
CA MET A 831 4.90 -6.64 13.15
C MET A 831 5.10 -8.14 12.94
N GLN A 832 4.37 -8.76 12.02
CA GLN A 832 4.57 -10.16 11.67
C GLN A 832 5.98 -10.44 11.11
N LEU A 833 6.57 -9.47 10.41
CA LEU A 833 7.96 -9.57 9.95
C LEU A 833 8.94 -9.54 11.12
N ILE A 834 8.70 -8.70 12.12
CA ILE A 834 9.54 -8.65 13.33
C ILE A 834 9.45 -9.97 14.10
N ARG A 835 8.25 -10.56 14.21
CA ARG A 835 8.08 -11.90 14.81
C ARG A 835 8.89 -12.96 14.06
N SER A 836 8.87 -12.92 12.72
CA SER A 836 9.66 -13.83 11.90
C SER A 836 11.17 -13.63 12.11
N LEU A 837 11.64 -12.39 12.26
CA LEU A 837 13.06 -12.12 12.59
C LEU A 837 13.45 -12.67 13.95
N GLN A 838 12.59 -12.52 14.94
CA GLN A 838 12.80 -13.08 16.28
C GLN A 838 12.92 -14.61 16.21
N SER A 839 12.05 -15.29 15.46
CA SER A 839 12.15 -16.75 15.24
C SER A 839 13.42 -17.17 14.51
N PHE A 840 14.09 -16.25 13.83
CA PHE A 840 15.37 -16.46 13.15
C PHE A 840 16.58 -16.12 14.02
N GLY A 841 16.36 -15.69 15.26
CA GLY A 841 17.43 -15.41 16.22
C GLY A 841 17.97 -13.97 16.14
N ALA A 842 17.23 -13.02 15.57
CA ALA A 842 17.64 -11.62 15.59
C ALA A 842 17.73 -11.10 17.02
N SER A 843 18.78 -10.32 17.30
CA SER A 843 18.99 -9.68 18.60
C SER A 843 17.99 -8.55 18.86
N ALA A 844 17.80 -8.16 20.10
CA ALA A 844 16.97 -7.03 20.48
C ALA A 844 17.37 -5.74 19.74
N LYS A 845 18.66 -5.46 19.62
CA LYS A 845 19.19 -4.28 18.90
C LYS A 845 18.80 -4.29 17.42
N GLU A 846 18.88 -5.44 16.77
CA GLU A 846 18.47 -5.61 15.37
C GLU A 846 16.96 -5.43 15.20
N MET A 847 16.16 -5.98 16.11
CA MET A 847 14.70 -5.81 16.09
C MET A 847 14.29 -4.35 16.31
N VAL A 848 14.98 -3.61 17.19
CA VAL A 848 14.76 -2.17 17.41
C VAL A 848 15.11 -1.37 16.16
N HIS A 849 16.25 -1.63 15.54
CA HIS A 849 16.62 -0.98 14.28
C HIS A 849 15.55 -1.21 13.20
N PHE A 850 15.03 -2.40 13.17
CA PHE A 850 13.94 -2.82 12.29
C PHE A 850 12.62 -2.06 12.55
N TRP A 851 12.26 -1.98 13.81
CA TRP A 851 11.09 -1.21 14.24
C TRP A 851 11.21 0.25 13.80
N GLN A 852 12.35 0.88 14.06
CA GLN A 852 12.57 2.29 13.72
C GLN A 852 12.43 2.58 12.23
N ILE A 853 13.02 1.75 11.38
CA ILE A 853 13.02 1.97 9.93
C ILE A 853 11.67 1.58 9.30
N PHE A 854 11.04 0.53 9.79
CA PHE A 854 9.98 -0.17 9.05
C PHE A 854 8.58 0.02 9.62
N CYS A 855 8.45 0.07 10.93
CA CYS A 855 7.18 0.24 11.62
C CYS A 855 6.98 1.70 12.07
N ARG A 856 7.96 2.25 12.81
CA ARG A 856 7.88 3.61 13.33
C ARG A 856 7.79 4.65 12.20
N SER A 857 8.50 4.46 11.09
CA SER A 857 8.39 5.34 9.92
C SER A 857 6.96 5.45 9.35
N VAL A 858 6.11 4.44 9.54
CA VAL A 858 4.70 4.48 9.15
C VAL A 858 3.88 5.22 10.18
N LEU A 859 4.16 5.03 11.49
CA LEU A 859 3.51 5.77 12.58
C LEU A 859 3.84 7.27 12.53
N GLU A 860 5.00 7.61 11.98
CA GLU A 860 5.49 9.00 11.82
C GLU A 860 5.12 9.61 10.45
N GLN A 861 4.47 8.86 9.54
CA GLN A 861 4.12 9.36 8.20
C GLN A 861 3.17 10.56 8.31
N SER A 862 3.59 11.72 7.78
CA SER A 862 2.85 12.99 7.83
C SER A 862 2.38 13.40 9.22
N CYS A 863 3.01 12.91 10.29
CA CYS A 863 2.59 13.21 11.67
C CYS A 863 2.66 14.71 12.01
N VAL A 864 3.45 15.47 11.29
CA VAL A 864 3.51 16.94 11.41
C VAL A 864 2.18 17.62 11.04
N VAL A 865 1.30 16.94 10.32
CA VAL A 865 -0.02 17.45 9.90
C VAL A 865 -1.08 17.19 10.96
N TRP A 866 -1.10 16.01 11.53
CA TRP A 866 -2.20 15.51 12.37
C TRP A 866 -1.79 15.23 13.83
N GLY A 867 -0.49 15.18 14.11
CA GLY A 867 0.02 14.71 15.41
C GLY A 867 -0.34 15.59 16.61
N SER A 868 -0.55 16.89 16.39
CA SER A 868 -0.94 17.85 17.45
C SER A 868 -2.44 17.87 17.75
N SER A 869 -3.27 17.40 16.82
CA SER A 869 -4.73 17.42 16.90
C SER A 869 -5.34 16.07 17.29
N LEU A 870 -4.54 15.16 17.83
CA LEU A 870 -5.01 13.83 18.25
C LEU A 870 -5.79 13.88 19.54
N THR A 871 -6.83 13.05 19.62
CA THR A 871 -7.50 12.71 20.86
C THR A 871 -6.59 11.87 21.77
N GLN A 872 -6.82 11.88 23.07
CA GLN A 872 -6.08 11.04 24.01
C GLN A 872 -6.19 9.54 23.65
N GLU A 873 -7.36 9.09 23.20
CA GLU A 873 -7.59 7.72 22.72
C GLU A 873 -6.67 7.37 21.54
N ASN A 874 -6.52 8.26 20.56
CA ASN A 874 -5.64 8.04 19.41
C ASN A 874 -4.15 7.98 19.82
N ILE A 875 -3.74 8.83 20.75
CA ILE A 875 -2.37 8.81 21.30
C ILE A 875 -2.10 7.46 21.96
N GLU A 876 -3.01 6.98 22.80
CA GLU A 876 -2.89 5.70 23.49
C GLU A 876 -2.90 4.50 22.50
N ASN A 877 -3.75 4.54 21.48
CA ASN A 877 -3.84 3.49 20.47
C ASN A 877 -2.54 3.39 19.65
N LEU A 878 -1.94 4.53 19.30
CA LEU A 878 -0.63 4.56 18.63
C LEU A 878 0.47 4.01 19.56
N GLU A 879 0.52 4.47 20.82
CA GLU A 879 1.50 3.99 21.81
C GLU A 879 1.34 2.49 22.11
N ARG A 880 0.12 1.97 22.09
CA ARG A 880 -0.15 0.53 22.26
C ARG A 880 0.59 -0.32 21.25
N THR A 881 0.80 0.18 20.01
CA THR A 881 1.58 -0.55 19.00
C THR A 881 3.06 -0.65 19.40
N GLN A 882 3.64 0.43 19.95
CA GLN A 882 5.03 0.43 20.44
C GLN A 882 5.17 -0.39 21.72
N LYS A 883 4.19 -0.34 22.63
CA LYS A 883 4.13 -1.24 23.81
C LYS A 883 4.13 -2.70 23.39
N SER A 884 3.32 -3.06 22.37
CA SER A 884 3.27 -4.43 21.85
C SER A 884 4.60 -4.87 21.23
N PHE A 885 5.30 -3.97 20.55
CA PHE A 885 6.65 -4.22 20.06
C PHE A 885 7.64 -4.43 21.22
N ALA A 886 7.63 -3.56 22.23
CA ALA A 886 8.52 -3.66 23.38
C ALA A 886 8.33 -4.99 24.15
N LYS A 887 7.08 -5.39 24.39
CA LYS A 887 6.73 -6.71 24.99
C LYS A 887 7.25 -7.88 24.12
N LEU A 888 7.12 -7.79 22.81
CA LEU A 888 7.61 -8.81 21.88
C LEU A 888 9.10 -9.00 21.97
N VAL A 889 9.88 -7.90 22.07
CA VAL A 889 11.35 -7.93 22.10
C VAL A 889 11.89 -8.36 23.44
N LEU A 890 11.36 -7.80 24.53
CA LEU A 890 11.90 -8.00 25.89
C LEU A 890 11.39 -9.29 26.56
N ARG A 891 10.21 -9.78 26.19
CA ARG A 891 9.59 -11.00 26.79
C ARG A 891 9.55 -10.92 28.32
N GLU A 892 10.18 -11.85 29.00
CA GLU A 892 10.27 -11.94 30.47
C GLU A 892 10.98 -10.72 31.13
N LYS A 893 11.79 -9.99 30.36
CA LYS A 893 12.45 -8.77 30.83
C LYS A 893 11.58 -7.51 30.77
N TYR A 894 10.32 -7.65 30.30
CA TYR A 894 9.39 -6.54 30.24
C TYR A 894 8.70 -6.34 31.59
N ASN A 895 9.05 -5.28 32.33
CA ASN A 895 8.36 -4.91 33.57
C ASN A 895 7.22 -3.92 33.31
N ASN A 896 7.56 -2.73 32.85
CA ASN A 896 6.65 -1.67 32.48
C ASN A 896 7.11 -0.94 31.23
N TYR A 897 6.28 -0.06 30.70
CA TYR A 897 6.57 0.59 29.42
C TYR A 897 7.76 1.57 29.48
N ASN A 898 7.86 2.35 30.56
CA ASN A 898 8.90 3.35 30.71
C ASN A 898 10.30 2.70 30.82
N ASP A 899 10.40 1.61 31.57
CA ASP A 899 11.66 0.84 31.67
C ASP A 899 11.99 0.17 30.33
N ALA A 900 10.98 -0.34 29.63
CA ALA A 900 11.18 -0.93 28.31
C ALA A 900 11.72 0.08 27.30
N LEU A 901 11.23 1.33 27.32
CA LEU A 901 11.75 2.40 26.46
C LEU A 901 13.23 2.70 26.76
N LYS A 902 13.60 2.77 28.04
CA LYS A 902 15.02 2.98 28.45
C LYS A 902 15.91 1.82 27.97
N ILE A 903 15.51 0.56 28.21
CA ILE A 903 16.28 -0.63 27.81
C ILE A 903 16.45 -0.69 26.28
N LEU A 904 15.41 -0.33 25.51
CA LEU A 904 15.42 -0.38 24.06
C LEU A 904 15.95 0.90 23.39
N ASN A 905 16.29 1.93 24.19
CA ASN A 905 16.70 3.25 23.73
C ASN A 905 15.69 3.84 22.70
N LEU A 906 14.42 3.90 23.12
CA LEU A 906 13.31 4.44 22.37
C LEU A 906 12.64 5.57 23.14
N ASP A 907 12.20 6.60 22.43
CA ASP A 907 11.30 7.62 22.94
C ASP A 907 9.84 7.19 22.80
N THR A 908 8.95 7.86 23.53
CA THR A 908 7.51 7.74 23.26
C THR A 908 7.21 8.25 21.85
N LEU A 909 6.18 7.72 21.22
CA LEU A 909 5.75 8.18 19.90
C LEU A 909 5.23 9.63 19.95
N GLU A 910 4.70 10.05 21.10
CA GLU A 910 4.26 11.44 21.32
C GLU A 910 5.45 12.42 21.28
N ASN A 911 6.52 12.15 22.04
CA ASN A 911 7.73 12.99 22.04
C ASN A 911 8.38 13.01 20.63
N ARG A 912 8.39 11.87 19.98
CA ARG A 912 8.87 11.78 18.59
C ARG A 912 8.07 12.66 17.63
N ARG A 913 6.72 12.69 17.73
CA ARG A 913 5.90 13.57 16.91
C ARG A 913 6.19 15.04 17.15
N LYS A 914 6.36 15.44 18.42
CA LYS A 914 6.74 16.82 18.80
C LYS A 914 8.07 17.22 18.18
N GLU A 915 9.09 16.35 18.29
CA GLU A 915 10.42 16.58 17.71
C GLU A 915 10.39 16.69 16.18
N LEU A 916 9.67 15.79 15.50
CA LEU A 916 9.52 15.83 14.04
C LEU A 916 8.78 17.09 13.57
N THR A 917 7.77 17.54 14.32
CA THR A 917 7.01 18.76 14.04
C THR A 917 7.90 19.99 14.15
N LYS A 918 8.70 20.06 15.22
CA LYS A 918 9.67 21.13 15.44
C LYS A 918 10.73 21.18 14.32
N ARG A 919 11.33 20.02 14.01
CA ARG A 919 12.32 19.90 12.93
C ARG A 919 11.76 20.31 11.56
N PHE A 920 10.51 19.93 11.27
CA PHE A 920 9.85 20.31 10.03
C PHE A 920 9.67 21.83 9.92
N ALA A 921 9.23 22.48 11.00
CA ALA A 921 9.08 23.93 11.06
C ALA A 921 10.44 24.65 10.86
N MET A 922 11.49 24.22 11.56
CA MET A 922 12.85 24.79 11.42
C MET A 922 13.37 24.65 9.98
N ASN A 923 13.23 23.48 9.37
CA ASN A 923 13.63 23.25 7.98
C ASN A 923 12.83 24.10 7.00
N GLY A 924 11.53 24.27 7.23
CA GLY A 924 10.66 25.10 6.40
C GLY A 924 11.02 26.58 6.45
N ILE A 925 11.46 27.07 7.62
CA ILE A 925 11.96 28.44 7.79
C ILE A 925 13.32 28.59 7.09
N MET A 926 14.27 27.67 7.30
CA MET A 926 15.60 27.73 6.67
C MET A 926 15.53 27.66 5.13
N SER A 927 14.60 26.91 4.58
CA SER A 927 14.40 26.76 3.13
C SER A 927 13.47 27.82 2.52
N ASN A 928 12.99 28.76 3.30
CA ASN A 928 12.00 29.78 2.92
C ASN A 928 10.66 29.22 2.39
N THR A 929 10.35 27.94 2.65
CA THR A 929 9.13 27.30 2.14
C THR A 929 7.90 27.53 3.01
N LEU A 930 8.10 27.92 4.28
CA LEU A 930 7.03 28.16 5.28
C LEU A 930 7.13 29.52 5.99
N ASN A 931 7.96 30.46 5.53
CA ASN A 931 8.20 31.72 6.23
C ASN A 931 6.94 32.55 6.49
N ASP A 932 5.98 32.51 5.58
CA ASP A 932 4.68 33.17 5.68
C ASP A 932 3.82 32.63 6.83
N LEU A 933 4.03 31.39 7.25
CA LEU A 933 3.36 30.77 8.39
C LEU A 933 4.02 31.10 9.75
N PHE A 934 5.20 31.72 9.72
CA PHE A 934 5.99 32.06 10.91
C PHE A 934 6.37 33.55 10.96
N PRO A 935 5.37 34.48 11.07
CA PRO A 935 5.68 35.91 11.18
C PRO A 935 6.49 36.18 12.45
N ARG A 936 7.54 36.97 12.32
CA ARG A 936 8.35 37.38 13.49
C ARG A 936 7.67 38.49 14.26
N ASN A 937 7.87 38.49 15.59
CA ASN A 937 7.43 39.60 16.41
C ASN A 937 8.29 40.86 16.11
N ASP A 938 7.66 42.03 16.00
CA ASP A 938 8.35 43.32 15.80
C ASP A 938 9.15 43.69 17.04
N PRO A 939 10.47 43.93 16.93
CA PRO A 939 11.30 44.29 18.08
C PRO A 939 10.95 45.66 18.69
N LYS A 940 10.12 46.49 18.02
CA LYS A 940 9.78 47.86 18.45
C LYS A 940 8.76 47.99 19.57
N HIS A 941 8.02 46.96 19.92
CA HIS A 941 7.13 46.98 21.09
C HIS A 941 7.85 46.69 22.39
N LYS A 942 8.34 47.75 23.06
CA LYS A 942 8.89 47.73 24.42
C LYS A 942 7.78 47.42 25.45
N MET A 943 7.58 46.17 25.79
CA MET A 943 7.02 45.73 27.09
C MET A 943 8.06 44.87 27.79
N GLU A 944 8.69 45.47 28.81
CA GLU A 944 9.88 44.94 29.52
C GLU A 944 9.62 43.77 30.48
N ARG A 945 8.45 43.13 30.50
CA ARG A 945 8.06 42.16 31.54
C ARG A 945 7.61 40.77 31.10
N ARG A 946 7.66 40.44 29.81
CA ARG A 946 7.38 39.07 29.34
C ARG A 946 8.47 38.56 28.45
N LYS A 947 8.83 37.26 28.62
CA LYS A 947 9.75 36.54 27.74
C LYS A 947 9.43 36.83 26.28
N LYS A 948 10.41 37.32 25.48
CA LYS A 948 10.22 37.72 24.09
C LYS A 948 10.05 36.47 23.24
N GLU A 949 8.81 36.17 22.84
CA GLU A 949 8.55 35.17 21.83
C GLU A 949 9.14 35.61 20.49
N LYS A 950 9.89 34.73 19.83
CA LYS A 950 10.54 35.00 18.55
C LYS A 950 9.55 35.08 17.38
N PHE A 951 8.53 34.24 17.43
CA PHE A 951 7.48 34.16 16.41
C PHE A 951 6.14 34.57 17.01
N LYS A 952 5.36 35.28 16.21
CA LYS A 952 3.97 35.65 16.56
C LYS A 952 3.11 34.38 16.45
N VAL A 953 2.48 33.98 17.56
CA VAL A 953 1.52 32.86 17.55
C VAL A 953 0.20 33.39 16.98
N ASN A 954 -0.36 32.68 16.01
CA ASN A 954 -1.64 33.06 15.43
C ASN A 954 -2.74 32.93 16.49
N PHE A 955 -3.60 33.93 16.55
CA PHE A 955 -4.76 33.90 17.43
C PHE A 955 -5.74 32.82 16.93
N ALA A 956 -6.35 32.08 17.86
CA ALA A 956 -7.32 31.03 17.58
C ALA A 956 -8.47 31.10 18.54
N ASN A 957 -9.70 31.10 18.01
CA ASN A 957 -10.95 31.14 18.82
C ASN A 957 -11.38 29.73 19.21
N THR A 958 -11.11 28.73 18.38
CA THR A 958 -11.56 27.35 18.61
C THR A 958 -10.42 26.46 19.09
N GLU A 959 -10.72 25.47 19.94
CA GLU A 959 -9.76 24.46 20.39
C GLU A 959 -9.17 23.66 19.19
N ARG A 960 -9.96 23.50 18.13
CA ARG A 960 -9.51 22.81 16.93
C ARG A 960 -8.37 23.56 16.23
N LEU A 961 -8.46 24.89 16.12
CA LEU A 961 -7.38 25.70 15.55
C LEU A 961 -6.22 25.86 16.54
N LYS A 962 -6.45 25.99 17.86
CA LYS A 962 -5.38 26.06 18.89
C LYS A 962 -4.47 24.84 18.85
N ASN A 963 -5.05 23.66 18.59
CA ASN A 963 -4.34 22.39 18.48
C ASN A 963 -3.85 22.11 17.05
N ALA A 964 -4.02 23.04 16.12
CA ALA A 964 -3.57 22.86 14.75
C ALA A 964 -2.03 22.81 14.64
N SER A 965 -1.57 22.13 13.61
CA SER A 965 -0.15 21.91 13.35
C SER A 965 0.68 23.20 13.35
N VAL A 966 0.21 24.27 12.67
CA VAL A 966 0.97 25.54 12.53
C VAL A 966 1.10 26.23 13.89
N ILE A 967 0.03 26.34 14.67
CA ILE A 967 0.09 26.97 16.00
C ILE A 967 0.98 26.16 16.94
N THR A 968 0.89 24.84 16.89
CA THR A 968 1.79 23.94 17.64
C THR A 968 3.26 24.17 17.25
N MET A 969 3.56 24.30 15.96
CA MET A 969 4.91 24.61 15.50
C MET A 969 5.41 25.96 16.03
N GLN A 970 4.58 27.02 15.97
CA GLN A 970 4.90 28.34 16.51
C GLN A 970 5.22 28.28 18.02
N ASN A 971 4.42 27.55 18.79
CA ASN A 971 4.63 27.35 20.22
C ASN A 971 5.91 26.56 20.51
N LEU A 972 6.18 25.47 19.82
CA LEU A 972 7.39 24.66 19.98
C LEU A 972 8.68 25.44 19.68
N LEU A 973 8.64 26.33 18.68
CA LEU A 973 9.78 27.18 18.31
C LEU A 973 10.02 28.29 19.32
N ASN A 974 8.97 28.78 20.02
CA ASN A 974 9.10 29.80 21.05
C ASN A 974 9.58 29.22 22.40
N GLN A 975 9.33 27.94 22.67
CA GLN A 975 9.80 27.26 23.90
C GLN A 975 11.31 27.10 23.95
N GLU A 976 12.00 26.92 22.81
CA GLU A 976 13.49 26.78 22.76
C GLU A 976 14.27 28.00 23.26
N ASN A 977 13.68 29.16 23.27
CA ASN A 977 14.34 30.37 23.75
C ASN A 977 14.22 30.56 25.26
N ASN A 978 13.58 29.58 25.96
CA ASN A 978 13.32 29.65 27.39
C ASN A 978 14.17 28.63 28.20
N ASP A 979 14.82 27.68 27.52
CA ASP A 979 15.81 26.76 28.06
C ASP A 979 17.22 27.22 27.65
#